data_762c3e6b69c7a298bb1cb3a9bf027573
#
_entry.id   762c3e6b69c7a298bb1cb3a9bf027573
#
_cell.length_a   1.000
_cell.length_b   1.000
_cell.length_c   1.000
_cell.angle_alpha   90.00
_cell.angle_beta   90.00
_cell.angle_gamma   90.00
#
_symmetry.space_group_name_H-M   'P 1'
#
loop_
_entity.id
_entity.type
_entity.pdbx_description
1 polymer ?
#
loop_
_entity_poly.entity_id
_entity_poly.type
_entity_poly.pdbx_seq_one_letter_code
_entity_poly.pdbx_strand_id
1 'polypeptide(L)'
;MWNMQLRLFTLLFFCCLVQIVKSESYPEVIFDNSLVKGSYARSIVNYSGDSWVENVQKNLLVSDSLFFTPGNALSLKYISSETGDWDVLIRYSRQKFHYRVSLDDNLSLKLFVGTEGTKPENLPSISIQQGLNQSISIPLGDYIEDYNNSSWMSVKIPLREFAGLNIDQNITGIILRQHHSSAVTNQLFLDQMEFLPSKYSEAPLTSNAVLSKASAYGKHIDLQWQVPLTPSIRYVKIYRSEDNKEFKAVAIRPTYMLRGLDYVPVLAKKYYYKIAWVDYNYRESPFSEVLEVEPKQLNESELMDLIQLASVNYFVENYDINSGMYMPYRMKDKALVSVRETGGAMLSMLVGVEKGFVSKSLFLSRVKRIVGFLAKAQNNKGFFPAYFDGRKGLPVYLDDQPRYDIQATSSLMEALLVIRQYLNNDAAEENKLRGDITQLWERLDWRGVTLPSDPLVLKSSINMVDEYFSFDPLVGINNGLNAYMLAIASTKSSLAPEAFANALKYKFEKPQVRGNLRRLGNSEESQATDSVVTAVSEEKKIVSAAGQDTVYKVLATHDTLMYGINLPFGNYTSSLLDMYRPFNTINPNLSKVGDYDLKGVLQKYTQVAKRRDNEIGVGTSNSDIWGFYQYRDSVGTFRINPAIAISSMFLDEARSKRSLHALYNQFGEFLFTEYGFRAWMDLRTDDVSDEYIASNQANLSILLENARTGLIWKLYQAIPEIQSAEQRIFKK
;
A
#
# COMPACT_ATOMS: atom_id res chain seq x y z
N MET A 1 -16.09 55.41 12.42
CA MET A 1 -16.73 54.29 13.11
C MET A 1 -17.59 53.39 12.21
N TRP A 2 -18.36 53.92 11.26
CA TRP A 2 -19.22 53.08 10.41
C TRP A 2 -18.44 52.15 9.45
N ASN A 3 -17.30 52.56 8.93
CA ASN A 3 -16.49 51.74 8.03
C ASN A 3 -15.73 50.58 8.74
N MET A 4 -15.55 50.65 10.05
CA MET A 4 -14.91 49.62 10.84
C MET A 4 -15.89 48.51 11.25
N GLN A 5 -17.16 48.91 11.52
CA GLN A 5 -18.23 47.92 11.80
C GLN A 5 -18.64 47.13 10.57
N LEU A 6 -18.63 47.75 9.37
CA LEU A 6 -18.93 47.05 8.12
C LEU A 6 -17.81 46.04 7.74
N ARG A 7 -16.54 46.34 8.03
CA ARG A 7 -15.44 45.43 7.83
C ARG A 7 -15.42 44.28 8.84
N LEU A 8 -15.85 44.55 10.08
CA LEU A 8 -15.99 43.50 11.09
C LEU A 8 -17.17 42.55 10.77
N PHE A 9 -18.26 43.08 10.22
CA PHE A 9 -19.42 42.30 9.80
C PHE A 9 -19.09 41.45 8.54
N THR A 10 -18.33 41.99 7.61
CA THR A 10 -17.87 41.25 6.41
C THR A 10 -16.84 40.17 6.80
N LEU A 11 -15.97 40.43 7.79
CA LEU A 11 -15.02 39.40 8.28
C LEU A 11 -15.74 38.30 9.07
N LEU A 12 -16.76 38.67 9.90
CA LEU A 12 -17.59 37.70 10.60
C LEU A 12 -18.47 36.87 9.65
N PHE A 13 -18.98 37.48 8.57
CA PHE A 13 -19.75 36.75 7.54
C PHE A 13 -18.89 35.86 6.71
N PHE A 14 -17.62 36.21 6.46
CA PHE A 14 -16.64 35.31 5.79
C PHE A 14 -16.14 34.22 6.72
N CYS A 15 -16.04 34.44 8.03
CA CYS A 15 -15.70 33.38 9.00
C CYS A 15 -16.87 32.42 9.25
N CYS A 16 -18.13 32.84 9.06
CA CYS A 16 -19.30 31.94 9.15
C CYS A 16 -19.54 31.13 7.85
N LEU A 17 -18.89 31.50 6.74
CA LEU A 17 -18.93 30.75 5.46
C LEU A 17 -17.75 29.78 5.30
N VAL A 18 -16.88 29.61 6.29
CA VAL A 18 -16.14 28.37 6.43
C VAL A 18 -17.15 27.33 6.94
N GLN A 19 -18.06 26.94 6.06
CA GLN A 19 -18.69 25.64 6.19
C GLN A 19 -17.53 24.66 6.37
N ILE A 20 -17.48 24.07 7.54
CA ILE A 20 -16.79 22.79 7.75
C ILE A 20 -17.28 21.94 6.59
N VAL A 21 -16.45 21.82 5.54
CA VAL A 21 -16.60 20.76 4.56
C VAL A 21 -16.40 19.52 5.41
N LYS A 22 -17.53 18.99 5.93
CA LYS A 22 -17.56 17.63 6.45
C LYS A 22 -17.00 16.84 5.29
N SER A 23 -15.84 16.26 5.46
CA SER A 23 -15.30 15.27 4.56
C SER A 23 -16.45 14.30 4.30
N GLU A 24 -17.07 14.39 3.14
CA GLU A 24 -18.09 13.44 2.75
C GLU A 24 -17.45 12.08 2.81
N SER A 25 -17.98 11.23 3.66
CA SER A 25 -17.51 9.87 3.77
C SER A 25 -17.93 9.13 2.50
N TYR A 26 -16.96 8.73 1.70
CA TYR A 26 -17.21 7.85 0.57
C TYR A 26 -17.80 6.54 1.08
N PRO A 27 -18.75 5.94 0.34
CA PRO A 27 -19.32 4.66 0.73
C PRO A 27 -18.23 3.60 0.86
N GLU A 28 -18.30 2.82 1.94
CA GLU A 28 -17.38 1.74 2.20
C GLU A 28 -17.82 0.54 1.37
N VAL A 29 -17.09 0.27 0.29
CA VAL A 29 -17.39 -0.83 -0.62
C VAL A 29 -16.81 -2.12 -0.05
N ILE A 30 -17.67 -3.12 0.16
CA ILE A 30 -17.33 -4.47 0.61
C ILE A 30 -17.08 -5.36 -0.60
N PHE A 31 -17.96 -5.29 -1.59
CA PHE A 31 -17.85 -5.98 -2.87
C PHE A 31 -18.45 -5.12 -3.99
N ASP A 32 -17.68 -4.91 -5.03
CA ASP A 32 -18.13 -4.30 -6.31
C ASP A 32 -17.61 -5.10 -7.51
N ASN A 33 -16.56 -5.92 -7.32
CA ASN A 33 -15.98 -6.74 -8.38
C ASN A 33 -14.96 -7.73 -7.80
N SER A 34 -14.85 -8.92 -8.36
CA SER A 34 -13.71 -9.81 -8.21
C SER A 34 -12.67 -9.48 -9.28
N LEU A 35 -11.42 -9.26 -8.88
CA LEU A 35 -10.33 -8.98 -9.81
C LEU A 35 -10.00 -10.19 -10.69
N VAL A 36 -10.30 -11.40 -10.23
CA VAL A 36 -10.03 -12.66 -10.90
C VAL A 36 -11.33 -13.35 -11.27
N LYS A 37 -11.39 -13.95 -12.45
CA LYS A 37 -12.56 -14.66 -12.96
C LYS A 37 -12.76 -16.00 -12.26
N GLY A 38 -14.01 -16.47 -12.25
CA GLY A 38 -14.40 -17.78 -11.79
C GLY A 38 -14.86 -17.83 -10.34
N SER A 39 -14.06 -17.38 -9.37
CA SER A 39 -14.45 -17.39 -7.98
C SER A 39 -13.95 -16.18 -7.20
N TYR A 40 -14.55 -15.91 -6.05
CA TYR A 40 -14.18 -14.81 -5.17
C TYR A 40 -13.33 -15.32 -4.00
N ALA A 41 -12.02 -15.16 -4.09
CA ALA A 41 -11.04 -15.66 -3.11
C ALA A 41 -11.24 -15.13 -1.68
N ARG A 42 -11.97 -14.04 -1.51
CA ARG A 42 -12.30 -13.45 -0.20
C ARG A 42 -13.63 -13.93 0.36
N SER A 43 -14.17 -15.04 -0.13
CA SER A 43 -15.33 -15.71 0.43
C SER A 43 -14.94 -17.02 1.10
N ILE A 44 -15.78 -17.50 2.03
CA ILE A 44 -15.71 -18.84 2.59
C ILE A 44 -17.11 -19.41 2.59
N VAL A 45 -17.26 -20.56 1.96
CA VAL A 45 -18.53 -21.31 1.87
C VAL A 45 -18.47 -22.48 2.83
N ASN A 46 -19.47 -22.60 3.70
CA ASN A 46 -19.71 -23.77 4.57
C ASN A 46 -21.12 -24.29 4.34
N TYR A 47 -21.31 -25.61 4.42
CA TYR A 47 -22.61 -26.24 4.43
C TYR A 47 -22.56 -27.63 5.09
N SER A 48 -23.70 -28.13 5.54
CA SER A 48 -23.85 -29.41 6.22
C SER A 48 -25.18 -30.07 5.89
N GLY A 49 -25.30 -31.35 6.19
CA GLY A 49 -26.50 -32.16 5.93
C GLY A 49 -26.86 -32.16 4.44
N ASP A 50 -28.17 -32.01 4.15
CA ASP A 50 -28.68 -31.93 2.77
C ASP A 50 -28.73 -30.50 2.21
N SER A 51 -28.24 -29.51 2.96
CA SER A 51 -28.05 -28.15 2.46
C SER A 51 -26.77 -28.05 1.64
N TRP A 52 -26.75 -27.18 0.66
CA TRP A 52 -25.63 -27.08 -0.26
C TRP A 52 -25.49 -25.66 -0.85
N VAL A 53 -24.24 -25.26 -1.11
CA VAL A 53 -23.90 -24.03 -1.84
C VAL A 53 -22.83 -24.34 -2.89
N GLU A 54 -23.07 -23.90 -4.13
CA GLU A 54 -22.11 -24.04 -5.22
C GLU A 54 -20.85 -23.25 -4.93
N ASN A 55 -19.69 -23.92 -5.03
CA ASN A 55 -18.40 -23.30 -4.70
C ASN A 55 -17.24 -23.95 -5.45
N VAL A 56 -16.13 -23.22 -5.53
CA VAL A 56 -14.82 -23.72 -5.98
C VAL A 56 -13.83 -23.57 -4.82
N GLN A 57 -13.33 -24.68 -4.30
CA GLN A 57 -12.37 -24.69 -3.18
C GLN A 57 -12.85 -23.88 -1.96
N LYS A 58 -14.13 -23.97 -1.62
CA LYS A 58 -14.83 -23.17 -0.61
C LYS A 58 -14.97 -21.69 -0.92
N ASN A 59 -14.68 -21.22 -2.11
CA ASN A 59 -14.94 -19.86 -2.54
C ASN A 59 -16.23 -19.77 -3.35
N LEU A 60 -16.97 -18.70 -3.15
CA LEU A 60 -18.19 -18.41 -3.92
C LEU A 60 -17.84 -18.10 -5.38
N LEU A 61 -18.67 -18.56 -6.32
CA LEU A 61 -18.48 -18.26 -7.73
C LEU A 61 -18.80 -16.80 -8.04
N VAL A 62 -18.29 -16.32 -9.18
CA VAL A 62 -18.67 -15.03 -9.77
C VAL A 62 -19.29 -15.24 -11.16
N SER A 63 -20.15 -14.30 -11.55
CA SER A 63 -20.76 -14.23 -12.88
C SER A 63 -20.15 -13.06 -13.64
N ASP A 64 -19.48 -13.34 -14.76
CA ASP A 64 -18.95 -12.34 -15.68
C ASP A 64 -19.99 -11.88 -16.73
N SER A 65 -21.18 -12.49 -16.75
CA SER A 65 -22.24 -12.22 -17.75
C SER A 65 -23.42 -11.42 -17.20
N LEU A 66 -23.65 -11.51 -15.89
CA LEU A 66 -24.73 -10.79 -15.21
C LEU A 66 -24.14 -10.05 -14.01
N PHE A 67 -24.10 -8.75 -14.07
CA PHE A 67 -23.59 -7.85 -13.03
C PHE A 67 -24.34 -6.52 -13.06
N PHE A 68 -24.37 -5.82 -11.94
CA PHE A 68 -24.87 -4.47 -11.83
C PHE A 68 -23.72 -3.45 -12.02
N THR A 69 -22.63 -3.68 -11.34
CA THR A 69 -21.38 -2.91 -11.47
C THR A 69 -20.50 -3.54 -12.54
N PRO A 70 -19.85 -2.78 -13.43
CA PRO A 70 -19.01 -3.34 -14.47
C PRO A 70 -17.92 -4.27 -13.92
N GLY A 71 -17.85 -5.47 -14.46
CA GLY A 71 -16.90 -6.51 -14.08
C GLY A 71 -17.61 -7.84 -13.88
N ASN A 72 -18.01 -8.14 -12.65
CA ASN A 72 -18.73 -9.38 -12.30
C ASN A 72 -19.54 -9.21 -11.01
N ALA A 73 -20.46 -10.13 -10.76
CA ALA A 73 -21.24 -10.21 -9.54
C ALA A 73 -21.00 -11.54 -8.82
N LEU A 74 -21.19 -11.59 -7.50
CA LEU A 74 -21.18 -12.85 -6.74
C LEU A 74 -22.37 -13.71 -7.20
N SER A 75 -22.12 -14.99 -7.45
CA SER A 75 -23.13 -15.98 -7.84
C SER A 75 -23.38 -16.94 -6.69
N LEU A 76 -24.51 -16.80 -6.01
CA LEU A 76 -24.92 -17.63 -4.89
C LEU A 76 -26.03 -18.60 -5.35
N LYS A 77 -25.64 -19.86 -5.62
CA LYS A 77 -26.58 -20.93 -5.94
C LYS A 77 -26.60 -21.91 -4.78
N TYR A 78 -27.80 -22.17 -4.24
CA TYR A 78 -27.95 -22.91 -3.00
C TYR A 78 -29.20 -23.73 -2.91
N ILE A 79 -29.17 -24.73 -2.03
CA ILE A 79 -30.31 -25.50 -1.56
C ILE A 79 -30.35 -25.37 -0.04
N SER A 80 -31.52 -25.03 0.52
CA SER A 80 -31.76 -24.95 1.96
C SER A 80 -32.62 -26.15 2.40
N SER A 81 -32.05 -27.06 3.19
CA SER A 81 -32.74 -28.22 3.73
C SER A 81 -33.07 -28.06 5.21
N GLU A 82 -34.12 -28.69 5.70
CA GLU A 82 -34.44 -28.78 7.13
C GLU A 82 -33.40 -29.60 7.91
N THR A 83 -32.68 -30.51 7.24
CA THR A 83 -31.70 -31.41 7.81
C THR A 83 -30.26 -30.88 7.70
N GLY A 84 -30.10 -29.65 7.23
CA GLY A 84 -28.80 -29.03 7.02
C GLY A 84 -28.80 -27.53 7.24
N ASP A 85 -27.61 -26.96 7.14
CA ASP A 85 -27.42 -25.50 7.20
C ASP A 85 -26.31 -25.09 6.23
N TRP A 86 -26.29 -23.81 5.86
CA TRP A 86 -25.21 -23.23 5.08
C TRP A 86 -24.97 -21.78 5.47
N ASP A 87 -23.71 -21.35 5.36
CA ASP A 87 -23.29 -19.96 5.43
C ASP A 87 -22.22 -19.61 4.39
N VAL A 88 -22.19 -18.35 4.02
CA VAL A 88 -21.17 -17.76 3.16
C VAL A 88 -20.64 -16.50 3.84
N LEU A 89 -19.38 -16.53 4.23
CA LEU A 89 -18.67 -15.36 4.73
C LEU A 89 -18.02 -14.60 3.54
N ILE A 90 -18.38 -13.34 3.37
CA ILE A 90 -17.71 -12.40 2.49
C ILE A 90 -16.76 -11.58 3.36
N ARG A 91 -15.46 -11.84 3.25
CA ARG A 91 -14.44 -11.17 4.06
C ARG A 91 -14.30 -9.72 3.63
N TYR A 92 -14.26 -8.86 4.63
CA TYR A 92 -14.01 -7.44 4.48
C TYR A 92 -12.67 -7.14 5.14
N SER A 93 -11.59 -7.08 4.33
CA SER A 93 -10.22 -7.01 4.82
C SER A 93 -9.61 -5.62 4.78
N ARG A 94 -10.40 -4.57 4.80
CA ARG A 94 -9.81 -3.24 4.87
C ARG A 94 -9.28 -2.97 6.27
N GLN A 95 -7.99 -2.70 6.33
CA GLN A 95 -7.30 -2.32 7.55
C GLN A 95 -7.98 -1.09 8.18
N LYS A 96 -7.89 -1.03 9.50
CA LYS A 96 -8.32 0.02 10.43
C LYS A 96 -8.35 1.43 9.82
N PHE A 97 -9.39 1.79 9.12
CA PHE A 97 -9.60 3.18 8.78
C PHE A 97 -10.81 3.71 9.48
N HIS A 98 -10.60 4.90 10.03
CA HIS A 98 -11.49 5.71 10.83
C HIS A 98 -12.77 6.16 10.09
N TYR A 99 -13.31 5.34 9.20
CA TYR A 99 -14.69 5.48 8.81
C TYR A 99 -15.53 5.05 10.01
N ARG A 100 -16.03 6.00 10.73
CA ARG A 100 -17.06 5.75 11.72
C ARG A 100 -18.37 5.51 10.97
N VAL A 101 -18.69 4.26 10.77
CA VAL A 101 -20.03 3.86 10.39
C VAL A 101 -20.97 4.33 11.50
N SER A 102 -21.99 5.10 11.14
CA SER A 102 -23.05 5.50 12.06
C SER A 102 -24.11 4.40 12.11
N LEU A 103 -24.77 4.22 13.23
CA LEU A 103 -25.94 3.32 13.31
C LEU A 103 -27.09 3.74 12.37
N ASP A 104 -27.11 5.01 11.94
CA ASP A 104 -28.08 5.52 10.98
C ASP A 104 -27.71 5.17 9.52
N ASP A 105 -26.46 4.77 9.24
CA ASP A 105 -26.02 4.37 7.91
C ASP A 105 -26.62 3.02 7.53
N ASN A 106 -26.58 2.69 6.24
CA ASN A 106 -27.19 1.46 5.71
C ASN A 106 -26.13 0.49 5.20
N LEU A 107 -26.29 -0.79 5.47
CA LEU A 107 -25.75 -1.84 4.63
C LEU A 107 -26.63 -1.91 3.36
N SER A 108 -26.02 -1.65 2.22
CA SER A 108 -26.70 -1.65 0.91
C SER A 108 -26.09 -2.69 0.00
N LEU A 109 -26.93 -3.37 -0.77
CA LEU A 109 -26.48 -4.28 -1.83
C LEU A 109 -27.49 -4.33 -2.99
N LYS A 110 -27.01 -4.73 -4.14
CA LYS A 110 -27.82 -5.07 -5.30
C LYS A 110 -28.02 -6.56 -5.36
N LEU A 111 -29.26 -6.96 -5.58
CA LEU A 111 -29.70 -8.35 -5.64
C LEU A 111 -30.45 -8.61 -6.96
N PHE A 112 -30.12 -9.70 -7.65
CA PHE A 112 -30.88 -10.22 -8.77
C PHE A 112 -31.23 -11.68 -8.50
N VAL A 113 -32.49 -12.06 -8.75
CA VAL A 113 -32.98 -13.43 -8.56
C VAL A 113 -32.93 -14.17 -9.89
N GLY A 114 -32.06 -15.18 -9.98
CA GLY A 114 -31.84 -15.95 -11.21
C GLY A 114 -32.78 -17.15 -11.38
N THR A 115 -33.50 -17.57 -10.33
CA THR A 115 -34.44 -18.70 -10.38
C THR A 115 -35.88 -18.19 -10.37
N GLU A 116 -36.65 -18.53 -11.41
CA GLU A 116 -38.09 -18.24 -11.44
C GLU A 116 -38.78 -18.90 -10.24
N GLY A 117 -39.74 -18.18 -9.62
CA GLY A 117 -40.54 -18.68 -8.50
C GLY A 117 -39.86 -18.63 -7.14
N THR A 118 -38.60 -18.15 -7.02
CA THR A 118 -38.02 -17.84 -5.73
C THR A 118 -38.83 -16.72 -5.07
N LYS A 119 -39.27 -16.95 -3.83
CA LYS A 119 -40.07 -15.99 -3.07
C LYS A 119 -39.19 -15.22 -2.07
N PRO A 120 -39.59 -14.02 -1.59
CA PRO A 120 -38.82 -13.25 -0.61
C PRO A 120 -38.47 -14.05 0.64
N GLU A 121 -39.37 -14.89 1.16
CA GLU A 121 -39.13 -15.73 2.33
C GLU A 121 -38.01 -16.78 2.12
N ASN A 122 -37.70 -17.15 0.88
CA ASN A 122 -36.65 -18.12 0.55
C ASN A 122 -35.26 -17.47 0.41
N LEU A 123 -35.16 -16.15 0.51
CA LEU A 123 -33.91 -15.45 0.44
C LEU A 123 -33.10 -15.67 1.73
N PRO A 124 -31.77 -15.61 1.67
CA PRO A 124 -30.94 -15.78 2.85
C PRO A 124 -31.14 -14.65 3.89
N SER A 125 -30.73 -14.92 5.11
CA SER A 125 -30.51 -13.86 6.10
C SER A 125 -29.07 -13.34 6.01
N ILE A 126 -28.87 -12.11 6.45
CA ILE A 126 -27.58 -11.41 6.43
C ILE A 126 -27.21 -10.93 7.84
N SER A 127 -25.92 -11.00 8.17
CA SER A 127 -25.36 -10.50 9.42
C SER A 127 -23.97 -9.89 9.23
N ILE A 128 -23.52 -9.10 10.18
CA ILE A 128 -22.24 -8.39 10.16
C ILE A 128 -21.28 -9.07 11.14
N GLN A 129 -20.09 -9.42 10.66
CA GLN A 129 -19.04 -10.01 11.48
C GLN A 129 -18.03 -8.95 11.96
N GLN A 130 -17.65 -9.03 13.24
CA GLN A 130 -16.66 -8.19 13.90
C GLN A 130 -15.67 -9.07 14.66
N GLY A 131 -14.60 -9.50 13.99
CA GLY A 131 -13.66 -10.50 14.54
C GLY A 131 -14.35 -11.84 14.81
N LEU A 132 -14.46 -12.23 16.09
CA LEU A 132 -15.17 -13.44 16.52
C LEU A 132 -16.66 -13.20 16.84
N ASN A 133 -17.08 -11.94 16.90
CA ASN A 133 -18.46 -11.56 17.21
C ASN A 133 -19.28 -11.42 15.93
N GLN A 134 -20.57 -11.65 16.05
CA GLN A 134 -21.52 -11.52 14.95
C GLN A 134 -22.79 -10.83 15.44
N SER A 135 -23.36 -9.94 14.62
CA SER A 135 -24.68 -9.36 14.87
C SER A 135 -25.79 -10.41 14.73
N ILE A 136 -27.00 -10.07 15.13
CA ILE A 136 -28.16 -10.88 14.73
C ILE A 136 -28.26 -10.97 13.21
N SER A 137 -28.85 -12.05 12.71
CA SER A 137 -29.16 -12.25 11.29
C SER A 137 -30.51 -11.63 10.94
N ILE A 138 -30.56 -10.93 9.80
CA ILE A 138 -31.75 -10.23 9.30
C ILE A 138 -32.15 -10.85 7.96
N PRO A 139 -33.43 -11.22 7.75
CA PRO A 139 -33.90 -11.73 6.46
C PRO A 139 -33.78 -10.68 5.35
N LEU A 140 -33.15 -10.98 4.23
CA LEU A 140 -33.02 -10.06 3.11
C LEU A 140 -34.36 -9.69 2.50
N GLY A 141 -35.31 -10.62 2.49
CA GLY A 141 -36.64 -10.44 1.91
C GLY A 141 -37.44 -9.31 2.55
N ASP A 142 -37.20 -9.01 3.83
CA ASP A 142 -37.93 -7.98 4.58
C ASP A 142 -37.52 -6.54 4.18
N TYR A 143 -36.40 -6.40 3.43
CA TYR A 143 -35.81 -5.10 3.06
C TYR A 143 -35.81 -4.86 1.54
N ILE A 144 -36.68 -5.57 0.79
CA ILE A 144 -36.89 -5.38 -0.65
C ILE A 144 -38.22 -4.69 -0.83
N GLU A 145 -38.21 -3.44 -1.29
CA GLU A 145 -39.44 -2.65 -1.47
C GLU A 145 -40.30 -3.17 -2.66
N ASP A 146 -39.63 -3.44 -3.81
CA ASP A 146 -40.29 -3.88 -5.05
C ASP A 146 -39.67 -5.20 -5.51
N TYR A 147 -40.18 -6.31 -4.99
CA TYR A 147 -39.68 -7.63 -5.37
C TYR A 147 -39.98 -7.97 -6.84
N ASN A 148 -38.91 -8.20 -7.62
CA ASN A 148 -38.98 -8.47 -9.04
C ASN A 148 -37.86 -9.43 -9.48
N ASN A 149 -38.20 -10.57 -10.05
CA ASN A 149 -37.25 -11.59 -10.50
C ASN A 149 -36.59 -11.26 -11.86
N SER A 150 -36.97 -10.16 -12.53
CA SER A 150 -36.47 -9.82 -13.88
C SER A 150 -35.51 -8.61 -13.88
N SER A 151 -35.24 -8.02 -12.74
CA SER A 151 -34.38 -6.82 -12.62
C SER A 151 -33.55 -6.81 -11.33
N TRP A 152 -32.50 -6.01 -11.34
CA TRP A 152 -31.71 -5.73 -10.14
C TRP A 152 -32.52 -4.95 -9.10
N MET A 153 -32.65 -5.52 -7.93
CA MET A 153 -33.33 -4.91 -6.79
C MET A 153 -32.30 -4.27 -5.83
N SER A 154 -32.73 -3.26 -5.10
CA SER A 154 -31.95 -2.64 -4.03
C SER A 154 -32.40 -3.19 -2.69
N VAL A 155 -31.42 -3.60 -1.87
CA VAL A 155 -31.63 -3.92 -0.46
C VAL A 155 -30.88 -2.86 0.35
N LYS A 156 -31.56 -2.22 1.32
CA LYS A 156 -30.99 -1.22 2.22
C LYS A 156 -31.41 -1.52 3.66
N ILE A 157 -30.48 -1.92 4.49
CA ILE A 157 -30.74 -2.31 5.89
C ILE A 157 -30.05 -1.30 6.80
N PRO A 158 -30.79 -0.52 7.60
CA PRO A 158 -30.16 0.39 8.58
C PRO A 158 -29.31 -0.40 9.56
N LEU A 159 -28.10 0.10 9.88
CA LEU A 159 -27.18 -0.62 10.75
C LEU A 159 -27.66 -0.81 12.17
N ARG A 160 -28.59 0.05 12.64
CA ARG A 160 -29.27 -0.12 13.94
C ARG A 160 -30.11 -1.40 14.04
N GLU A 161 -30.52 -1.98 12.92
CA GLU A 161 -31.30 -3.25 12.89
C GLU A 161 -30.42 -4.46 13.22
N PHE A 162 -29.10 -4.34 13.04
CA PHE A 162 -28.13 -5.39 13.36
C PHE A 162 -27.80 -5.39 14.87
N ALA A 163 -28.73 -5.86 15.70
CA ALA A 163 -28.49 -5.93 17.15
C ALA A 163 -27.21 -6.73 17.47
N GLY A 164 -26.42 -6.21 18.39
CA GLY A 164 -25.09 -6.75 18.71
C GLY A 164 -23.95 -6.12 17.92
N LEU A 165 -24.22 -5.28 16.93
CA LEU A 165 -23.21 -4.51 16.21
C LEU A 165 -22.60 -3.44 17.14
N ASN A 166 -21.28 -3.41 17.26
CA ASN A 166 -20.54 -2.36 17.96
C ASN A 166 -19.81 -1.47 16.94
N ILE A 167 -20.26 -0.22 16.80
CA ILE A 167 -19.71 0.73 15.83
C ILE A 167 -18.23 1.12 16.09
N ASP A 168 -17.74 0.88 17.29
CA ASP A 168 -16.35 1.14 17.68
C ASP A 168 -15.40 -0.03 17.33
N GLN A 169 -15.96 -1.17 16.90
CA GLN A 169 -15.20 -2.33 16.46
C GLN A 169 -15.13 -2.42 14.93
N ASN A 170 -14.01 -2.94 14.42
CA ASN A 170 -13.85 -3.14 12.99
C ASN A 170 -14.80 -4.23 12.48
N ILE A 171 -15.44 -3.97 11.36
CA ILE A 171 -16.21 -4.96 10.60
C ILE A 171 -15.21 -5.81 9.81
N THR A 172 -15.30 -7.13 9.95
CA THR A 172 -14.38 -8.09 9.31
C THR A 172 -15.05 -8.91 8.21
N GLY A 173 -16.35 -8.84 8.07
CA GLY A 173 -17.08 -9.53 7.01
C GLY A 173 -18.58 -9.37 7.09
N ILE A 174 -19.21 -9.86 6.03
CA ILE A 174 -20.67 -10.04 5.91
C ILE A 174 -20.93 -11.53 5.78
N ILE A 175 -21.89 -12.04 6.53
CA ILE A 175 -22.30 -13.44 6.46
C ILE A 175 -23.71 -13.54 5.88
N LEU A 176 -23.83 -14.29 4.81
CA LEU A 176 -25.11 -14.76 4.28
C LEU A 176 -25.38 -16.16 4.84
N ARG A 177 -26.58 -16.42 5.28
CA ARG A 177 -26.94 -17.70 5.93
C ARG A 177 -28.30 -18.20 5.48
N GLN A 178 -28.46 -19.50 5.54
CA GLN A 178 -29.76 -20.14 5.39
C GLN A 178 -30.78 -19.48 6.33
N HIS A 179 -31.95 -19.11 5.77
CA HIS A 179 -33.04 -18.50 6.53
C HIS A 179 -34.25 -19.42 6.58
N HIS A 180 -34.67 -19.89 5.43
CA HIS A 180 -35.86 -20.75 5.31
C HIS A 180 -35.51 -22.03 4.56
N SER A 181 -36.12 -23.15 4.95
CA SER A 181 -35.90 -24.44 4.30
C SER A 181 -36.90 -24.64 3.16
N SER A 182 -36.35 -24.87 1.97
CA SER A 182 -37.17 -25.11 0.78
C SER A 182 -36.49 -26.10 -0.11
N ALA A 183 -36.30 -27.21 -0.07
CA ALA A 183 -35.62 -28.23 -0.92
C ALA A 183 -35.48 -27.90 -2.45
N VAL A 184 -35.62 -26.60 -2.80
CA VAL A 184 -35.56 -26.08 -4.18
C VAL A 184 -34.21 -25.38 -4.37
N THR A 185 -33.61 -25.56 -5.53
CA THR A 185 -32.40 -24.83 -5.91
C THR A 185 -32.75 -23.37 -6.20
N ASN A 186 -32.14 -22.47 -5.48
CA ASN A 186 -32.22 -21.02 -5.69
C ASN A 186 -30.91 -20.49 -6.23
N GLN A 187 -30.95 -19.45 -7.05
CA GLN A 187 -29.79 -18.73 -7.54
C GLN A 187 -29.99 -17.22 -7.41
N LEU A 188 -29.05 -16.58 -6.77
CA LEU A 188 -28.99 -15.14 -6.57
C LEU A 188 -27.68 -14.59 -7.14
N PHE A 189 -27.74 -13.36 -7.63
CA PHE A 189 -26.54 -12.58 -7.95
C PHE A 189 -26.52 -11.38 -7.02
N LEU A 190 -25.35 -11.17 -6.38
CA LEU A 190 -25.14 -10.10 -5.41
C LEU A 190 -24.04 -9.20 -5.92
N ASP A 191 -24.29 -7.89 -5.87
CA ASP A 191 -23.34 -6.90 -6.38
C ASP A 191 -23.43 -5.61 -5.56
N GLN A 192 -22.48 -4.72 -5.72
CA GLN A 192 -22.42 -3.39 -5.10
C GLN A 192 -22.75 -3.45 -3.59
N MET A 193 -22.10 -4.37 -2.87
CA MET A 193 -22.27 -4.48 -1.42
C MET A 193 -21.42 -3.43 -0.72
N GLU A 194 -22.04 -2.58 0.10
CA GLU A 194 -21.37 -1.42 0.68
C GLU A 194 -22.10 -0.81 1.86
N PHE A 195 -21.40 0.00 2.66
CA PHE A 195 -22.03 0.88 3.64
C PHE A 195 -22.30 2.24 3.02
N LEU A 196 -23.56 2.66 3.02
CA LEU A 196 -23.99 3.96 2.52
C LEU A 196 -24.39 4.90 3.66
N PRO A 197 -24.04 6.20 3.59
CA PRO A 197 -24.52 7.17 4.54
C PRO A 197 -26.04 7.28 4.48
N SER A 198 -26.68 7.49 5.62
CA SER A 198 -28.14 7.68 5.72
C SER A 198 -28.63 8.96 5.05
N LYS A 199 -27.75 9.95 4.90
CA LYS A 199 -28.05 11.24 4.28
C LYS A 199 -27.06 11.55 3.19
N TYR A 200 -27.55 11.79 1.99
CA TYR A 200 -26.78 12.20 0.82
C TYR A 200 -27.57 13.21 0.00
N SER A 201 -26.89 13.95 -0.86
CA SER A 201 -27.52 14.89 -1.78
C SER A 201 -28.24 14.15 -2.90
N GLU A 202 -29.50 14.46 -3.13
CA GLU A 202 -30.30 13.94 -4.26
C GLU A 202 -30.39 14.90 -5.43
N ALA A 203 -29.60 16.00 -5.41
CA ALA A 203 -29.57 16.97 -6.49
C ALA A 203 -29.23 16.30 -7.83
N PRO A 204 -30.00 16.51 -8.88
CA PRO A 204 -29.79 15.85 -10.17
C PRO A 204 -28.49 16.30 -10.83
N LEU A 205 -27.81 15.39 -11.49
CA LEU A 205 -26.60 15.66 -12.26
C LEU A 205 -26.97 16.12 -13.68
N THR A 206 -26.99 17.43 -13.91
CA THR A 206 -27.45 18.04 -15.17
C THR A 206 -26.31 18.41 -16.12
N SER A 207 -25.10 18.50 -15.62
CA SER A 207 -23.91 18.85 -16.42
C SER A 207 -23.28 17.62 -17.06
N ASN A 208 -22.68 17.80 -18.24
CA ASN A 208 -21.91 16.74 -18.90
C ASN A 208 -20.67 16.39 -18.05
N ALA A 209 -20.37 15.10 -17.97
CA ALA A 209 -19.07 14.65 -17.47
C ALA A 209 -17.92 15.12 -18.36
N VAL A 210 -16.70 15.17 -17.82
CA VAL A 210 -15.52 15.68 -18.54
C VAL A 210 -14.43 14.62 -18.55
N LEU A 211 -14.26 13.92 -19.68
CA LEU A 211 -13.11 13.08 -19.98
C LEU A 211 -12.07 13.95 -20.68
N SER A 212 -10.97 14.26 -20.00
CA SER A 212 -9.98 15.24 -20.48
C SER A 212 -8.88 14.62 -21.33
N LYS A 213 -8.59 13.32 -21.15
CA LYS A 213 -7.51 12.66 -21.88
C LYS A 213 -7.73 11.14 -21.95
N ALA A 214 -7.35 10.55 -23.10
CA ALA A 214 -7.16 9.12 -23.27
C ALA A 214 -5.80 8.87 -23.95
N SER A 215 -4.95 8.03 -23.35
CA SER A 215 -3.60 7.74 -23.88
C SER A 215 -3.32 6.24 -23.80
N ALA A 216 -2.82 5.67 -24.89
CA ALA A 216 -2.48 4.26 -24.94
C ALA A 216 -1.05 4.00 -24.45
N TYR A 217 -0.90 3.00 -23.59
CA TYR A 217 0.36 2.44 -23.13
C TYR A 217 0.29 0.92 -23.25
N GLY A 218 0.63 0.38 -24.42
CA GLY A 218 0.41 -1.03 -24.73
C GLY A 218 -1.05 -1.38 -24.59
N LYS A 219 -1.36 -2.45 -23.87
CA LYS A 219 -2.75 -2.87 -23.59
C LYS A 219 -3.47 -2.07 -22.51
N HIS A 220 -2.83 -1.08 -21.90
CA HIS A 220 -3.46 -0.21 -20.91
C HIS A 220 -3.76 1.17 -21.50
N ILE A 221 -4.99 1.60 -21.32
CA ILE A 221 -5.45 2.92 -21.73
C ILE A 221 -5.57 3.78 -20.48
N ASP A 222 -4.74 4.81 -20.38
CA ASP A 222 -4.78 5.82 -19.31
C ASP A 222 -5.87 6.85 -19.63
N LEU A 223 -6.88 6.90 -18.81
CA LEU A 223 -8.00 7.82 -18.89
C LEU A 223 -7.88 8.84 -17.76
N GLN A 224 -8.08 10.12 -18.08
CA GLN A 224 -8.06 11.21 -17.10
C GLN A 224 -9.34 12.04 -17.24
N TRP A 225 -9.90 12.42 -16.11
CA TRP A 225 -11.18 13.14 -16.05
C TRP A 225 -11.18 14.19 -14.96
N GLN A 226 -12.23 14.99 -14.94
CA GLN A 226 -12.50 15.96 -13.89
C GLN A 226 -13.74 15.54 -13.12
N VAL A 227 -13.74 15.80 -11.81
CA VAL A 227 -14.90 15.62 -10.94
C VAL A 227 -15.15 16.96 -10.24
N PRO A 228 -16.30 17.61 -10.46
CA PRO A 228 -16.64 18.83 -9.74
C PRO A 228 -16.92 18.54 -8.27
N LEU A 229 -16.80 19.55 -7.41
CA LEU A 229 -17.14 19.47 -6.00
C LEU A 229 -18.67 19.47 -5.81
N THR A 230 -19.32 18.44 -6.33
CA THR A 230 -20.77 18.26 -6.29
C THR A 230 -21.09 17.08 -5.37
N PRO A 231 -21.78 17.29 -4.22
CA PRO A 231 -21.96 16.25 -3.21
C PRO A 231 -22.87 15.11 -3.64
N SER A 232 -23.63 15.26 -4.73
CA SER A 232 -24.47 14.20 -5.27
C SER A 232 -23.70 13.19 -6.14
N ILE A 233 -22.46 13.47 -6.57
CA ILE A 233 -21.67 12.52 -7.35
C ILE A 233 -21.08 11.47 -6.41
N ARG A 234 -21.42 10.21 -6.69
CA ARG A 234 -20.93 9.06 -5.93
C ARG A 234 -19.68 8.44 -6.55
N TYR A 235 -19.69 8.22 -7.87
CA TYR A 235 -18.56 7.68 -8.62
C TYR A 235 -18.59 8.10 -10.10
N VAL A 236 -17.49 7.83 -10.79
CA VAL A 236 -17.35 7.99 -12.24
C VAL A 236 -17.52 6.62 -12.88
N LYS A 237 -18.36 6.50 -13.91
CA LYS A 237 -18.57 5.29 -14.69
C LYS A 237 -17.95 5.44 -16.06
N ILE A 238 -17.11 4.47 -16.45
CA ILE A 238 -16.32 4.49 -17.68
C ILE A 238 -16.96 3.56 -18.69
N TYR A 239 -17.12 4.05 -19.90
CA TYR A 239 -17.69 3.33 -21.04
C TYR A 239 -16.66 3.20 -22.16
N ARG A 240 -16.59 2.01 -22.75
CA ARG A 240 -15.75 1.68 -23.91
C ARG A 240 -16.61 1.17 -25.06
N SER A 241 -16.22 1.56 -26.28
CA SER A 241 -16.76 1.03 -27.53
C SER A 241 -15.62 0.64 -28.48
N GLU A 242 -15.88 -0.32 -29.35
CA GLU A 242 -14.98 -0.76 -30.41
C GLU A 242 -15.41 -0.25 -31.81
N ASP A 243 -16.60 0.31 -31.92
CA ASP A 243 -17.22 0.77 -33.18
C ASP A 243 -17.76 2.22 -33.12
N ASN A 244 -17.56 2.90 -31.96
CA ASN A 244 -18.10 4.22 -31.65
C ASN A 244 -19.65 4.31 -31.68
N LYS A 245 -20.35 3.18 -31.57
CA LYS A 245 -21.81 3.11 -31.54
C LYS A 245 -22.31 2.43 -30.28
N GLU A 246 -21.88 1.20 -30.04
CA GLU A 246 -22.26 0.43 -28.87
C GLU A 246 -21.23 0.63 -27.76
N PHE A 247 -21.63 1.31 -26.69
CA PHE A 247 -20.79 1.56 -25.52
C PHE A 247 -21.18 0.63 -24.37
N LYS A 248 -20.21 -0.11 -23.88
CA LYS A 248 -20.35 -0.96 -22.68
C LYS A 248 -19.63 -0.34 -21.50
N ALA A 249 -20.25 -0.35 -20.34
CA ALA A 249 -19.58 0.05 -19.10
C ALA A 249 -18.47 -0.95 -18.77
N VAL A 250 -17.26 -0.45 -18.49
CA VAL A 250 -16.07 -1.30 -18.25
C VAL A 250 -15.51 -1.12 -16.85
N ALA A 251 -15.74 0.01 -16.19
CA ALA A 251 -15.27 0.25 -14.83
C ALA A 251 -16.05 1.36 -14.13
N ILE A 252 -15.99 1.36 -12.81
CA ILE A 252 -16.31 2.51 -11.95
C ILE A 252 -15.08 2.98 -11.21
N ARG A 253 -15.02 4.27 -10.86
CA ARG A 253 -13.95 4.85 -10.05
C ARG A 253 -14.53 5.84 -9.04
N PRO A 254 -14.08 5.82 -7.78
CA PRO A 254 -14.54 6.78 -6.78
C PRO A 254 -14.13 8.21 -7.15
N THR A 255 -14.86 9.20 -6.64
CA THR A 255 -14.70 10.63 -7.00
C THR A 255 -13.35 11.22 -6.66
N TYR A 256 -12.61 10.64 -5.71
CA TYR A 256 -11.26 11.10 -5.38
C TYR A 256 -10.19 10.64 -6.38
N MET A 257 -10.54 9.74 -7.31
CA MET A 257 -9.69 9.35 -8.42
C MET A 257 -10.01 10.19 -9.65
N LEU A 258 -8.98 10.83 -10.20
CA LEU A 258 -9.09 11.64 -11.42
C LEU A 258 -8.49 10.93 -12.64
N ARG A 259 -8.15 9.66 -12.47
CA ARG A 259 -7.52 8.80 -13.46
C ARG A 259 -7.89 7.34 -13.24
N GLY A 260 -7.84 6.55 -14.30
CA GLY A 260 -7.94 5.10 -14.25
C GLY A 260 -7.31 4.46 -15.47
N LEU A 261 -6.84 3.22 -15.33
CA LEU A 261 -6.43 2.40 -16.45
C LEU A 261 -7.55 1.44 -16.84
N ASP A 262 -7.79 1.31 -18.14
CA ASP A 262 -8.58 0.24 -18.74
C ASP A 262 -7.67 -0.71 -19.50
N TYR A 263 -7.86 -2.01 -19.34
CA TYR A 263 -7.11 -3.04 -20.07
C TYR A 263 -7.87 -3.46 -21.32
N VAL A 264 -7.18 -3.46 -22.47
CA VAL A 264 -7.74 -3.89 -23.75
C VAL A 264 -7.00 -5.12 -24.28
N PRO A 265 -7.73 -6.16 -24.75
CA PRO A 265 -7.10 -7.41 -25.14
C PRO A 265 -6.34 -7.32 -26.47
N VAL A 266 -6.75 -6.41 -27.38
CA VAL A 266 -6.28 -6.33 -28.77
C VAL A 266 -5.55 -5.02 -29.01
N LEU A 267 -4.34 -5.12 -29.55
CA LEU A 267 -3.53 -3.98 -30.02
C LEU A 267 -3.88 -3.61 -31.47
N ALA A 268 -3.45 -2.41 -31.92
CA ALA A 268 -3.68 -1.89 -33.27
C ALA A 268 -5.17 -1.89 -33.67
N LYS A 269 -6.03 -1.63 -32.70
CA LYS A 269 -7.48 -1.48 -32.85
C LYS A 269 -7.90 -0.17 -32.19
N LYS A 270 -8.83 0.56 -32.81
CA LYS A 270 -9.40 1.78 -32.23
C LYS A 270 -10.38 1.43 -31.13
N TYR A 271 -10.28 2.16 -30.03
CA TYR A 271 -11.23 2.12 -28.91
C TYR A 271 -11.72 3.54 -28.65
N TYR A 272 -12.97 3.64 -28.24
CA TYR A 272 -13.67 4.90 -27.99
C TYR A 272 -14.13 4.92 -26.55
N TYR A 273 -13.88 6.02 -25.86
CA TYR A 273 -14.20 6.16 -24.44
C TYR A 273 -15.07 7.36 -24.18
N LYS A 274 -16.03 7.22 -23.28
CA LYS A 274 -16.78 8.30 -22.65
C LYS A 274 -17.03 7.94 -21.20
N ILE A 275 -17.38 8.93 -20.38
CA ILE A 275 -17.68 8.74 -18.98
C ILE A 275 -19.02 9.40 -18.62
N ALA A 276 -19.61 8.95 -17.51
CA ALA A 276 -20.69 9.61 -16.82
C ALA A 276 -20.37 9.70 -15.32
N TRP A 277 -20.85 10.74 -14.66
CA TRP A 277 -20.95 10.75 -13.21
C TRP A 277 -22.22 10.02 -12.79
N VAL A 278 -22.19 9.33 -11.67
CA VAL A 278 -23.32 8.54 -11.16
C VAL A 278 -23.64 9.03 -9.75
N ASP A 279 -24.93 9.28 -9.47
CA ASP A 279 -25.41 9.70 -8.17
C ASP A 279 -25.69 8.53 -7.20
N TYR A 280 -26.11 8.82 -5.98
CA TYR A 280 -26.43 7.81 -4.95
C TYR A 280 -27.71 7.02 -5.26
N ASN A 281 -28.54 7.47 -6.21
CA ASN A 281 -29.69 6.76 -6.74
C ASN A 281 -29.39 6.01 -8.03
N TYR A 282 -28.09 5.89 -8.39
CA TYR A 282 -27.56 5.23 -9.61
C TYR A 282 -28.01 5.88 -10.92
N ARG A 283 -28.44 7.15 -10.89
CA ARG A 283 -28.77 7.92 -12.11
C ARG A 283 -27.49 8.50 -12.67
N GLU A 284 -27.37 8.46 -13.99
CA GLU A 284 -26.20 8.96 -14.71
C GLU A 284 -26.39 10.41 -15.15
N SER A 285 -25.30 11.16 -15.13
CA SER A 285 -25.23 12.46 -15.78
C SER A 285 -25.24 12.33 -17.31
N PRO A 286 -25.44 13.42 -18.05
CA PRO A 286 -25.09 13.44 -19.47
C PRO A 286 -23.61 13.04 -19.66
N PHE A 287 -23.34 12.31 -20.76
CA PHE A 287 -22.01 11.78 -21.07
C PHE A 287 -21.00 12.89 -21.39
N SER A 288 -19.73 12.57 -21.23
CA SER A 288 -18.63 13.34 -21.79
C SER A 288 -18.56 13.23 -23.31
N GLU A 289 -17.77 14.11 -23.95
CA GLU A 289 -17.29 13.90 -25.30
C GLU A 289 -16.58 12.53 -25.41
N VAL A 290 -16.63 11.95 -26.61
CA VAL A 290 -15.96 10.69 -26.91
C VAL A 290 -14.50 10.94 -27.28
N LEU A 291 -13.59 10.22 -26.66
CA LEU A 291 -12.17 10.22 -27.04
C LEU A 291 -11.81 8.91 -27.73
N GLU A 292 -11.10 9.00 -28.86
CA GLU A 292 -10.55 7.86 -29.60
C GLU A 292 -9.12 7.59 -29.20
N VAL A 293 -8.75 6.32 -29.10
CA VAL A 293 -7.38 5.88 -28.80
C VAL A 293 -7.08 4.56 -29.51
N GLU A 294 -5.84 4.41 -29.99
CA GLU A 294 -5.36 3.19 -30.63
C GLU A 294 -4.10 2.66 -29.93
N PRO A 295 -4.20 1.56 -29.18
CA PRO A 295 -3.07 0.97 -28.45
C PRO A 295 -2.08 0.32 -29.43
N LYS A 296 -0.77 0.51 -29.14
CA LYS A 296 0.34 -0.07 -29.90
C LYS A 296 1.22 -0.91 -28.99
N GLN A 297 1.96 -1.83 -29.59
CA GLN A 297 2.94 -2.62 -28.84
C GLN A 297 4.02 -1.70 -28.24
N LEU A 298 4.28 -1.87 -26.95
CA LEU A 298 5.37 -1.17 -26.30
C LEU A 298 6.71 -1.87 -26.58
N ASN A 299 7.74 -1.08 -26.82
CA ASN A 299 9.11 -1.56 -26.68
C ASN A 299 9.50 -1.63 -25.19
N GLU A 300 10.67 -2.20 -24.91
CA GLU A 300 11.14 -2.41 -23.55
C GLU A 300 11.31 -1.10 -22.75
N SER A 301 11.83 -0.05 -23.40
CA SER A 301 12.00 1.26 -22.76
C SER A 301 10.65 1.90 -22.42
N GLU A 302 9.68 1.81 -23.33
CA GLU A 302 8.32 2.31 -23.11
C GLU A 302 7.57 1.55 -22.02
N LEU A 303 7.79 0.23 -21.91
CA LEU A 303 7.23 -0.57 -20.81
C LEU A 303 7.81 -0.11 -19.47
N MET A 304 9.11 0.09 -19.38
CA MET A 304 9.74 0.63 -18.17
C MET A 304 9.22 2.04 -17.84
N ASP A 305 9.03 2.90 -18.83
CA ASP A 305 8.44 4.23 -18.65
C ASP A 305 7.01 4.15 -18.14
N LEU A 306 6.21 3.20 -18.61
CA LEU A 306 4.86 2.96 -18.10
C LEU A 306 4.88 2.56 -16.61
N ILE A 307 5.77 1.64 -16.21
CA ILE A 307 5.90 1.23 -14.81
C ILE A 307 6.30 2.42 -13.94
N GLN A 308 7.27 3.21 -14.37
CA GLN A 308 7.70 4.40 -13.64
C GLN A 308 6.58 5.46 -13.57
N LEU A 309 5.89 5.72 -14.68
CA LEU A 309 4.76 6.65 -14.73
C LEU A 309 3.67 6.28 -13.71
N ALA A 310 3.23 5.02 -13.72
CA ALA A 310 2.20 4.56 -12.81
C ALA A 310 2.64 4.62 -11.33
N SER A 311 3.90 4.24 -11.05
CA SER A 311 4.48 4.33 -9.70
C SER A 311 4.60 5.78 -9.22
N VAL A 312 4.97 6.72 -10.09
CA VAL A 312 5.00 8.16 -9.79
C VAL A 312 3.60 8.72 -9.57
N ASN A 313 2.61 8.31 -10.39
CA ASN A 313 1.22 8.73 -10.24
C ASN A 313 0.63 8.36 -8.87
N TYR A 314 1.06 7.24 -8.29
CA TYR A 314 0.70 6.92 -6.92
C TYR A 314 1.01 8.09 -5.96
N PHE A 315 2.18 8.71 -6.08
CA PHE A 315 2.59 9.82 -5.23
C PHE A 315 1.98 11.15 -5.65
N VAL A 316 1.65 11.36 -6.92
CA VAL A 316 0.95 12.57 -7.36
C VAL A 316 -0.40 12.69 -6.65
N GLU A 317 -1.13 11.59 -6.48
CA GLU A 317 -2.50 11.59 -5.95
C GLU A 317 -2.60 11.22 -4.46
N ASN A 318 -1.70 10.37 -3.94
CA ASN A 318 -1.80 9.81 -2.59
C ASN A 318 -0.89 10.55 -1.59
N TYR A 319 -1.27 11.76 -1.20
CA TYR A 319 -0.57 12.59 -0.23
C TYR A 319 -1.56 13.32 0.68
N ASP A 320 -1.09 13.75 1.84
CA ASP A 320 -1.86 14.63 2.70
C ASP A 320 -1.75 16.09 2.25
N ILE A 321 -2.88 16.73 2.01
CA ILE A 321 -2.94 18.09 1.47
C ILE A 321 -2.39 19.15 2.46
N ASN A 322 -2.44 18.89 3.77
CA ASN A 322 -2.03 19.86 4.80
C ASN A 322 -0.50 19.86 4.97
N SER A 323 0.09 18.69 5.24
CA SER A 323 1.53 18.53 5.44
C SER A 323 2.32 18.41 4.13
N GLY A 324 1.68 17.97 3.05
CA GLY A 324 2.34 17.57 1.81
C GLY A 324 3.00 16.19 1.87
N MET A 325 3.05 15.57 3.04
CA MET A 325 3.70 14.27 3.28
C MET A 325 2.86 13.10 2.73
N TYR A 326 3.47 11.92 2.70
CA TYR A 326 2.92 10.74 2.04
C TYR A 326 2.53 9.65 3.03
N MET A 327 1.48 8.92 2.67
CA MET A 327 0.96 7.79 3.44
C MET A 327 1.80 6.53 3.19
N PRO A 328 1.91 5.61 4.16
CA PRO A 328 2.62 4.35 3.98
C PRO A 328 1.95 3.41 2.96
N TYR A 329 0.63 3.51 2.84
CA TYR A 329 -0.19 2.80 1.86
C TYR A 329 -1.42 3.65 1.51
N ARG A 330 -2.09 3.32 0.41
CA ARG A 330 -3.27 4.07 0.00
C ARG A 330 -4.40 3.85 0.98
N MET A 331 -4.92 4.94 1.53
CA MET A 331 -5.94 4.96 2.57
C MET A 331 -7.05 5.93 2.21
N LYS A 332 -8.27 5.70 2.74
CA LYS A 332 -9.35 6.69 2.67
C LYS A 332 -9.06 7.90 3.54
N ASP A 333 -8.62 7.68 4.78
CA ASP A 333 -8.14 8.76 5.63
C ASP A 333 -6.66 9.05 5.32
N LYS A 334 -6.45 10.14 4.60
CA LYS A 334 -5.13 10.61 4.20
C LYS A 334 -4.39 11.38 5.30
N ALA A 335 -4.82 11.26 6.56
CA ALA A 335 -4.19 11.98 7.66
C ALA A 335 -2.93 11.29 8.19
N LEU A 336 -2.87 9.96 8.21
CA LEU A 336 -1.69 9.25 8.67
C LEU A 336 -0.58 9.35 7.62
N VAL A 337 0.48 10.09 7.92
CA VAL A 337 1.63 10.25 7.03
C VAL A 337 2.89 9.65 7.65
N SER A 338 3.74 9.08 6.80
CA SER A 338 4.99 8.42 7.19
C SER A 338 6.18 9.29 6.85
N VAL A 339 7.07 9.47 7.81
CA VAL A 339 8.34 10.18 7.64
C VAL A 339 9.22 9.45 6.64
N ARG A 340 9.36 8.13 6.79
CA ARG A 340 10.19 7.30 5.91
C ARG A 340 9.67 7.26 4.47
N GLU A 341 8.38 7.01 4.30
CA GLU A 341 7.79 6.88 2.96
C GLU A 341 7.76 8.22 2.23
N THR A 342 7.72 9.33 2.96
CA THR A 342 7.86 10.69 2.38
C THR A 342 9.22 10.87 1.71
N GLY A 343 10.30 10.30 2.26
CA GLY A 343 11.62 10.31 1.62
C GLY A 343 11.60 9.61 0.27
N GLY A 344 11.13 8.36 0.22
CA GLY A 344 11.02 7.60 -1.03
C GLY A 344 10.10 8.27 -2.06
N ALA A 345 8.97 8.82 -1.61
CA ALA A 345 8.02 9.54 -2.46
C ALA A 345 8.64 10.77 -3.12
N MET A 346 9.41 11.56 -2.39
CA MET A 346 10.09 12.75 -2.94
C MET A 346 11.11 12.37 -4.02
N LEU A 347 11.89 11.30 -3.82
CA LEU A 347 12.82 10.79 -4.84
C LEU A 347 12.08 10.25 -6.07
N SER A 348 10.97 9.55 -5.87
CA SER A 348 10.11 9.09 -6.96
C SER A 348 9.51 10.25 -7.75
N MET A 349 9.05 11.30 -7.07
CA MET A 349 8.55 12.53 -7.72
C MET A 349 9.66 13.25 -8.48
N LEU A 350 10.89 13.25 -7.99
CA LEU A 350 12.05 13.80 -8.72
C LEU A 350 12.32 13.00 -10.01
N VAL A 351 12.29 11.68 -9.96
CA VAL A 351 12.33 10.84 -11.19
C VAL A 351 11.22 11.25 -12.14
N GLY A 352 10.01 11.48 -11.61
CA GLY A 352 8.86 11.94 -12.40
C GLY A 352 9.09 13.29 -13.10
N VAL A 353 9.82 14.22 -12.47
CA VAL A 353 10.19 15.51 -13.10
C VAL A 353 11.16 15.29 -14.26
N GLU A 354 12.21 14.51 -14.06
CA GLU A 354 13.23 14.22 -15.09
C GLU A 354 12.66 13.44 -16.29
N LYS A 355 11.66 12.60 -16.03
CA LYS A 355 10.93 11.86 -17.08
C LYS A 355 9.81 12.67 -17.74
N GLY A 356 9.54 13.89 -17.27
CA GLY A 356 8.45 14.73 -17.79
C GLY A 356 7.04 14.26 -17.39
N PHE A 357 6.90 13.35 -16.41
CA PHE A 357 5.61 12.88 -15.88
C PHE A 357 4.98 13.90 -14.94
N VAL A 358 5.80 14.68 -14.27
CA VAL A 358 5.41 15.67 -13.27
C VAL A 358 6.06 17.02 -13.62
N SER A 359 5.31 18.11 -13.50
CA SER A 359 5.88 19.43 -13.67
C SER A 359 6.81 19.80 -12.51
N LYS A 360 7.93 20.49 -12.81
CA LYS A 360 8.86 20.98 -11.76
C LYS A 360 8.14 21.88 -10.75
N SER A 361 7.18 22.69 -11.18
CA SER A 361 6.41 23.59 -10.30
C SER A 361 5.57 22.81 -9.28
N LEU A 362 4.88 21.73 -9.69
CA LEU A 362 4.14 20.85 -8.76
C LEU A 362 5.09 20.20 -7.77
N PHE A 363 6.20 19.66 -8.23
CA PHE A 363 7.22 19.04 -7.37
C PHE A 363 7.73 20.03 -6.32
N LEU A 364 8.18 21.23 -6.74
CA LEU A 364 8.70 22.26 -5.83
C LEU A 364 7.65 22.71 -4.81
N SER A 365 6.39 22.90 -5.23
CA SER A 365 5.32 23.28 -4.31
C SER A 365 5.10 22.22 -3.25
N ARG A 366 5.22 20.93 -3.61
CA ARG A 366 5.09 19.80 -2.68
C ARG A 366 6.26 19.77 -1.68
N VAL A 367 7.50 19.86 -2.19
CA VAL A 367 8.71 19.88 -1.32
C VAL A 367 8.69 21.05 -0.36
N LYS A 368 8.33 22.26 -0.82
CA LYS A 368 8.19 23.46 0.05
C LYS A 368 7.20 23.21 1.21
N ARG A 369 6.07 22.57 0.91
CA ARG A 369 5.05 22.26 1.93
C ARG A 369 5.58 21.27 2.95
N ILE A 370 6.23 20.19 2.50
CA ILE A 370 6.86 19.18 3.37
C ILE A 370 7.90 19.82 4.28
N VAL A 371 8.85 20.59 3.72
CA VAL A 371 9.91 21.27 4.47
C VAL A 371 9.30 22.26 5.48
N GLY A 372 8.29 23.04 5.07
CA GLY A 372 7.57 23.97 5.95
C GLY A 372 6.82 23.27 7.10
N PHE A 373 6.29 22.09 6.88
CA PHE A 373 5.69 21.24 7.93
C PHE A 373 6.75 20.73 8.89
N LEU A 374 7.83 20.12 8.38
CA LEU A 374 8.92 19.55 9.17
C LEU A 374 9.68 20.59 10.01
N ALA A 375 9.78 21.82 9.53
CA ALA A 375 10.40 22.91 10.27
C ALA A 375 9.72 23.21 11.61
N LYS A 376 8.41 22.92 11.69
CA LYS A 376 7.55 23.14 12.86
C LYS A 376 7.17 21.86 13.60
N ALA A 377 7.39 20.69 12.96
CA ALA A 377 7.01 19.41 13.51
C ALA A 377 7.79 19.05 14.78
N GLN A 378 7.14 18.32 15.67
CA GLN A 378 7.77 17.82 16.88
C GLN A 378 8.91 16.87 16.53
N ASN A 379 10.07 17.11 17.17
CA ASN A 379 11.26 16.30 17.00
C ASN A 379 12.06 16.24 18.31
N ASN A 380 12.97 15.27 18.42
CA ASN A 380 13.94 15.20 19.50
C ASN A 380 15.35 15.08 18.90
N LYS A 381 16.27 15.98 19.25
CA LYS A 381 17.62 16.04 18.67
C LYS A 381 17.61 16.12 17.13
N GLY A 382 16.55 16.68 16.52
CA GLY A 382 16.34 16.74 15.08
C GLY A 382 15.66 15.52 14.47
N PHE A 383 15.51 14.41 15.21
CA PHE A 383 14.84 13.19 14.72
C PHE A 383 13.34 13.25 14.92
N PHE A 384 12.59 12.75 13.93
CA PHE A 384 11.14 12.77 13.89
C PHE A 384 10.54 11.43 14.35
N PRO A 385 9.28 11.39 14.82
CA PRO A 385 8.52 10.16 14.99
C PRO A 385 8.33 9.47 13.63
N ALA A 386 8.04 8.17 13.60
CA ALA A 386 7.82 7.44 12.35
C ALA A 386 6.60 7.95 11.57
N TYR A 387 5.56 8.42 12.29
CA TYR A 387 4.30 8.87 11.71
C TYR A 387 3.78 10.16 12.34
N PHE A 388 3.01 10.92 11.54
CA PHE A 388 2.26 12.08 11.99
C PHE A 388 0.79 11.98 11.54
N ASP A 389 -0.10 12.63 12.30
CA ASP A 389 -1.38 13.08 11.75
C ASP A 389 -1.10 14.35 10.93
N GLY A 390 -1.18 14.26 9.63
CA GLY A 390 -0.85 15.37 8.72
C GLY A 390 -1.75 16.60 8.90
N ARG A 391 -3.01 16.39 9.34
CA ARG A 391 -3.97 17.48 9.59
C ARG A 391 -3.66 18.23 10.88
N LYS A 392 -3.31 17.51 11.94
CA LYS A 392 -3.07 18.08 13.27
C LYS A 392 -1.60 18.44 13.50
N GLY A 393 -0.69 17.89 12.70
CA GLY A 393 0.75 18.04 12.90
C GLY A 393 1.29 17.34 14.14
N LEU A 394 0.51 16.42 14.72
CA LEU A 394 0.87 15.70 15.93
C LEU A 394 1.47 14.32 15.59
N PRO A 395 2.45 13.83 16.38
CA PRO A 395 2.96 12.48 16.28
C PRO A 395 1.84 11.43 16.44
N VAL A 396 1.98 10.31 15.69
CA VAL A 396 1.14 9.12 15.82
C VAL A 396 2.04 7.94 16.16
N TYR A 397 1.74 7.28 17.27
CA TYR A 397 2.47 6.10 17.74
C TYR A 397 1.57 4.87 17.59
N LEU A 398 1.87 4.00 16.63
CA LEU A 398 1.00 2.86 16.29
C LEU A 398 0.92 1.78 17.38
N ASP A 399 1.92 1.74 18.27
CA ASP A 399 2.04 0.80 19.40
C ASP A 399 1.96 1.50 20.76
N ASP A 400 1.42 2.72 20.79
CA ASP A 400 1.30 3.58 21.98
C ASP A 400 2.64 3.86 22.70
N GLN A 401 3.77 3.61 22.02
CA GLN A 401 5.12 3.90 22.53
C GLN A 401 5.67 5.20 21.94
N PRO A 402 5.72 6.31 22.70
CA PRO A 402 6.22 7.59 22.21
C PRO A 402 7.72 7.50 21.93
N ARG A 403 8.10 7.51 20.65
CA ARG A 403 9.49 7.42 20.20
C ARG A 403 9.76 8.19 18.91
N TYR A 404 11.00 8.61 18.73
CA TYR A 404 11.51 9.21 17.51
C TYR A 404 12.36 8.19 16.76
N ASP A 405 12.12 8.06 15.47
CA ASP A 405 12.67 6.99 14.64
C ASP A 405 13.89 7.51 13.84
N ILE A 406 15.05 6.94 14.10
CA ILE A 406 16.31 7.37 13.48
C ILE A 406 16.36 6.89 12.03
N GLN A 407 15.90 5.68 11.73
CA GLN A 407 15.88 5.15 10.37
C GLN A 407 14.90 5.90 9.46
N ALA A 408 13.69 6.18 9.96
CA ALA A 408 12.69 6.93 9.20
C ALA A 408 13.19 8.34 8.89
N THR A 409 13.78 9.03 9.89
CA THR A 409 14.36 10.36 9.70
C THR A 409 15.54 10.34 8.74
N SER A 410 16.38 9.30 8.77
CA SER A 410 17.50 9.14 7.84
C SER A 410 17.02 9.03 6.39
N SER A 411 16.02 8.19 6.14
CA SER A 411 15.45 8.02 4.79
C SER A 411 14.84 9.32 4.25
N LEU A 412 14.17 10.09 5.11
CA LEU A 412 13.65 11.42 4.76
C LEU A 412 14.79 12.40 4.44
N MET A 413 15.83 12.43 5.28
CA MET A 413 16.92 13.39 5.17
C MET A 413 17.78 13.14 3.93
N GLU A 414 18.04 11.88 3.58
CA GLU A 414 18.72 11.54 2.32
C GLU A 414 18.00 12.13 1.11
N ALA A 415 16.67 11.93 1.06
CA ALA A 415 15.86 12.48 -0.03
C ALA A 415 15.91 14.00 -0.07
N LEU A 416 15.84 14.67 1.07
CA LEU A 416 15.95 16.12 1.16
C LEU A 416 17.34 16.60 0.70
N LEU A 417 18.42 15.91 1.06
CA LEU A 417 19.78 16.27 0.61
C LEU A 417 19.95 16.06 -0.91
N VAL A 418 19.39 14.98 -1.49
CA VAL A 418 19.37 14.79 -2.94
C VAL A 418 18.61 15.92 -3.62
N ILE A 419 17.45 16.30 -3.08
CA ILE A 419 16.69 17.43 -3.62
C ILE A 419 17.47 18.74 -3.47
N ARG A 420 18.10 19.00 -2.33
CA ARG A 420 18.98 20.15 -2.13
C ARG A 420 20.07 20.22 -3.21
N GLN A 421 20.63 19.09 -3.59
CA GLN A 421 21.64 18.99 -4.63
C GLN A 421 21.06 19.25 -6.03
N TYR A 422 19.82 18.84 -6.27
CA TYR A 422 19.11 19.03 -7.54
C TYR A 422 18.69 20.49 -7.78
N LEU A 423 18.35 21.24 -6.72
CA LEU A 423 17.83 22.60 -6.79
C LEU A 423 18.86 23.60 -7.37
N ASN A 424 18.40 24.55 -8.18
CA ASN A 424 19.22 25.59 -8.76
C ASN A 424 19.54 26.70 -7.75
N ASN A 425 20.83 27.04 -7.61
CA ASN A 425 21.29 28.08 -6.71
C ASN A 425 20.91 29.51 -7.16
N ASP A 426 20.76 29.71 -8.47
CA ASP A 426 20.50 31.02 -9.06
C ASP A 426 19.04 31.46 -8.95
N ALA A 427 18.14 30.52 -8.74
CA ALA A 427 16.74 30.82 -8.50
C ALA A 427 16.47 31.10 -7.03
N ALA A 428 16.04 32.32 -6.70
CA ALA A 428 15.87 32.79 -5.32
C ALA A 428 15.00 31.87 -4.43
N GLU A 429 13.90 31.32 -5.00
CA GLU A 429 13.02 30.42 -4.29
C GLU A 429 13.65 29.03 -4.03
N GLU A 430 14.36 28.49 -5.03
CA GLU A 430 15.06 27.23 -4.92
C GLU A 430 16.24 27.36 -3.93
N ASN A 431 16.98 28.48 -3.98
CA ASN A 431 18.07 28.75 -3.05
C ASN A 431 17.57 28.90 -1.61
N LYS A 432 16.43 29.56 -1.39
CA LYS A 432 15.79 29.60 -0.06
C LYS A 432 15.47 28.18 0.44
N LEU A 433 14.84 27.34 -0.40
CA LEU A 433 14.49 25.97 -0.06
C LEU A 433 15.73 25.13 0.27
N ARG A 434 16.84 25.34 -0.45
CA ARG A 434 18.15 24.73 -0.11
C ARG A 434 18.60 25.10 1.30
N GLY A 435 18.46 26.36 1.67
CA GLY A 435 18.77 26.85 3.03
C GLY A 435 17.88 26.21 4.11
N ASP A 436 16.58 26.14 3.84
CA ASP A 436 15.62 25.52 4.77
C ASP A 436 15.92 24.01 4.97
N ILE A 437 16.27 23.28 3.91
CA ILE A 437 16.71 21.87 3.98
C ILE A 437 18.01 21.76 4.80
N THR A 438 18.98 22.65 4.57
CA THR A 438 20.26 22.66 5.31
C THR A 438 20.01 22.85 6.81
N GLN A 439 19.09 23.72 7.19
CA GLN A 439 18.72 23.90 8.60
C GLN A 439 18.14 22.63 9.23
N LEU A 440 17.29 21.88 8.52
CA LEU A 440 16.78 20.59 9.00
C LEU A 440 17.91 19.57 9.16
N TRP A 441 18.81 19.50 8.19
CA TRP A 441 19.99 18.63 8.23
C TRP A 441 20.89 18.91 9.43
N GLU A 442 21.19 20.17 9.68
CA GLU A 442 22.11 20.60 10.75
C GLU A 442 21.55 20.46 12.17
N ARG A 443 20.23 20.21 12.32
CA ARG A 443 19.60 19.94 13.63
C ARG A 443 19.86 18.51 14.13
N LEU A 444 20.30 17.59 13.27
CA LEU A 444 20.48 16.19 13.65
C LEU A 444 21.71 16.02 14.55
N ASP A 445 21.49 15.62 15.80
CA ASP A 445 22.55 15.31 16.76
C ASP A 445 22.85 13.80 16.74
N TRP A 446 23.69 13.38 15.82
CA TRP A 446 24.06 11.98 15.64
C TRP A 446 24.83 11.40 16.84
N ARG A 447 25.68 12.20 17.51
CA ARG A 447 26.37 11.73 18.70
C ARG A 447 25.43 11.51 19.86
N GLY A 448 24.40 12.34 19.98
CA GLY A 448 23.37 12.21 21.01
C GLY A 448 22.47 11.00 20.88
N VAL A 449 22.58 10.23 19.78
CA VAL A 449 21.76 9.03 19.51
C VAL A 449 22.58 7.76 19.34
N THR A 450 23.82 7.76 19.80
CA THR A 450 24.64 6.53 19.90
C THR A 450 24.31 5.75 21.18
N LEU A 451 24.68 4.47 21.20
CA LEU A 451 24.57 3.68 22.42
C LEU A 451 25.53 4.22 23.49
N PRO A 452 25.11 4.30 24.76
CA PRO A 452 26.02 4.71 25.86
C PRO A 452 27.21 3.78 26.01
N SER A 453 27.04 2.50 25.67
CA SER A 453 28.08 1.47 25.76
C SER A 453 29.04 1.44 24.56
N ASP A 454 28.62 2.01 23.41
CA ASP A 454 29.40 2.01 22.18
C ASP A 454 29.06 3.24 21.32
N PRO A 455 29.95 4.28 21.31
CA PRO A 455 29.70 5.52 20.56
C PRO A 455 29.76 5.34 19.04
N LEU A 456 30.12 4.16 18.55
CA LEU A 456 30.13 3.81 17.12
C LEU A 456 28.85 3.11 16.68
N VAL A 457 27.90 2.87 17.58
CA VAL A 457 26.62 2.19 17.28
C VAL A 457 25.47 3.14 17.54
N LEU A 458 24.65 3.38 16.48
CA LEU A 458 23.44 4.18 16.58
C LEU A 458 22.30 3.39 17.23
N LYS A 459 21.47 4.09 17.99
CA LYS A 459 20.15 3.57 18.44
C LYS A 459 19.18 3.53 17.26
N SER A 460 18.19 2.63 17.31
CA SER A 460 17.12 2.60 16.30
C SER A 460 16.09 3.70 16.54
N SER A 461 15.88 4.11 17.80
CA SER A 461 14.93 5.15 18.20
C SER A 461 15.34 5.84 19.51
N ILE A 462 14.73 7.02 19.75
CA ILE A 462 14.78 7.74 21.03
C ILE A 462 13.40 7.54 21.69
N ASN A 463 13.35 6.86 22.83
CA ASN A 463 12.11 6.70 23.59
C ASN A 463 11.92 7.91 24.54
N MET A 464 10.67 8.42 24.64
CA MET A 464 10.34 9.58 25.49
C MET A 464 9.95 9.23 26.93
N VAL A 465 9.47 8.00 27.14
CA VAL A 465 9.01 7.54 28.47
C VAL A 465 10.19 7.03 29.30
N ASP A 466 11.18 6.49 28.63
CA ASP A 466 12.32 5.86 29.27
C ASP A 466 13.60 6.13 28.47
N GLU A 467 14.35 7.18 28.80
CA GLU A 467 15.66 7.42 28.20
C GLU A 467 16.62 6.23 28.44
N TYR A 468 16.31 5.35 29.39
CA TYR A 468 17.11 4.20 29.79
C TYR A 468 16.77 2.88 29.09
N PHE A 469 15.57 2.71 28.50
CA PHE A 469 15.09 1.39 28.06
C PHE A 469 15.04 1.14 26.55
N SER A 470 15.35 2.09 25.70
CA SER A 470 15.36 1.89 24.25
C SER A 470 16.80 1.80 23.70
N PHE A 471 17.43 0.65 23.89
CA PHE A 471 18.77 0.39 23.41
C PHE A 471 18.82 -0.58 22.21
N ASP A 472 17.74 -0.65 21.41
CA ASP A 472 17.80 -1.44 20.18
C ASP A 472 18.83 -0.78 19.23
N PRO A 473 19.96 -1.44 18.94
CA PRO A 473 20.95 -0.90 18.02
C PRO A 473 20.41 -0.86 16.61
N LEU A 474 20.75 0.17 15.86
CA LEU A 474 20.45 0.27 14.45
C LEU A 474 21.52 -0.49 13.68
N VAL A 475 21.25 -1.74 13.34
CA VAL A 475 22.17 -2.64 12.66
C VAL A 475 21.48 -3.42 11.55
N GLY A 476 22.27 -3.91 10.59
CA GLY A 476 21.81 -4.67 9.44
C GLY A 476 21.75 -3.83 8.16
N ILE A 477 21.92 -4.52 7.03
CA ILE A 477 21.96 -3.92 5.69
C ILE A 477 20.70 -3.13 5.37
N ASN A 478 19.56 -3.62 5.81
CA ASN A 478 18.23 -3.05 5.56
C ASN A 478 17.88 -1.88 6.48
N ASN A 479 18.58 -1.71 7.60
CA ASN A 479 18.16 -0.77 8.63
C ASN A 479 19.15 0.37 8.87
N GLY A 480 20.44 0.16 8.70
CA GLY A 480 21.47 1.04 9.22
C GLY A 480 22.27 1.81 8.19
N LEU A 481 22.54 1.27 7.00
CA LEU A 481 23.51 1.84 6.07
C LEU A 481 23.36 3.34 5.83
N ASN A 482 22.13 3.78 5.54
CA ASN A 482 21.81 5.18 5.27
C ASN A 482 22.09 6.06 6.50
N ALA A 483 21.64 5.64 7.68
CA ALA A 483 21.81 6.38 8.91
C ALA A 483 23.29 6.57 9.25
N TYR A 484 24.09 5.51 9.10
CA TYR A 484 25.53 5.62 9.35
C TYR A 484 26.26 6.47 8.31
N MET A 485 25.87 6.39 7.03
CA MET A 485 26.41 7.27 6.00
C MET A 485 26.16 8.74 6.36
N LEU A 486 24.92 9.08 6.72
CA LEU A 486 24.55 10.44 7.12
C LEU A 486 25.23 10.87 8.44
N ALA A 487 25.31 9.98 9.42
CA ALA A 487 25.97 10.27 10.68
C ALA A 487 27.47 10.59 10.49
N ILE A 488 28.13 9.89 9.57
CA ILE A 488 29.54 10.17 9.23
C ILE A 488 29.66 11.44 8.38
N ALA A 489 28.68 11.72 7.50
CA ALA A 489 28.63 12.90 6.66
C ALA A 489 28.31 14.19 7.45
N SER A 490 27.78 14.09 8.66
CA SER A 490 27.39 15.25 9.47
C SER A 490 28.57 16.19 9.69
N THR A 491 28.33 17.49 9.52
CA THR A 491 29.33 18.54 9.78
C THR A 491 29.39 18.95 11.25
N LYS A 492 28.31 18.74 12.02
CA LYS A 492 28.20 19.20 13.42
C LYS A 492 28.38 18.08 14.44
N SER A 493 27.90 16.88 14.15
CA SER A 493 27.91 15.74 15.10
C SER A 493 28.40 14.45 14.45
N SER A 494 29.46 14.55 13.62
CA SER A 494 29.98 13.41 12.83
C SER A 494 30.43 12.26 13.71
N LEU A 495 30.13 11.03 13.28
CA LEU A 495 30.71 9.82 13.81
C LEU A 495 32.03 9.48 13.11
N ALA A 496 32.80 8.60 13.72
CA ALA A 496 34.01 8.05 13.12
C ALA A 496 33.67 7.13 11.95
N PRO A 497 34.50 7.07 10.89
CA PRO A 497 34.24 6.24 9.70
C PRO A 497 34.05 4.74 9.99
N GLU A 498 34.70 4.24 11.04
CA GLU A 498 34.63 2.85 11.50
C GLU A 498 33.20 2.44 11.89
N ALA A 499 32.35 3.41 12.26
CA ALA A 499 30.94 3.18 12.58
C ALA A 499 30.18 2.54 11.41
N PHE A 500 30.54 2.87 10.17
CA PHE A 500 29.86 2.31 8.98
C PHE A 500 29.94 0.78 8.90
N ALA A 501 31.11 0.21 9.23
CA ALA A 501 31.29 -1.24 9.24
C ALA A 501 30.45 -1.92 10.34
N ASN A 502 30.20 -1.24 11.45
CA ASN A 502 29.39 -1.80 12.55
C ASN A 502 27.92 -2.01 12.14
N ALA A 503 27.39 -1.24 11.19
CA ALA A 503 26.06 -1.46 10.63
C ALA A 503 25.88 -2.89 10.07
N LEU A 504 26.95 -3.50 9.56
CA LEU A 504 26.92 -4.80 8.90
C LEU A 504 27.47 -5.94 9.75
N LYS A 505 28.36 -5.64 10.71
CA LYS A 505 29.05 -6.66 11.53
C LYS A 505 28.15 -7.31 12.58
N TYR A 506 27.06 -6.67 12.94
CA TYR A 506 26.22 -7.11 14.05
C TYR A 506 24.79 -7.43 13.59
N LYS A 507 24.28 -8.52 14.09
CA LYS A 507 22.88 -8.94 14.00
C LYS A 507 22.27 -8.86 15.40
N PHE A 508 21.12 -8.26 15.51
CA PHE A 508 20.43 -8.14 16.78
C PHE A 508 19.29 -9.18 16.86
N GLU A 509 19.33 -10.01 17.89
CA GLU A 509 18.21 -10.91 18.21
C GLU A 509 17.48 -10.38 19.44
N LYS A 510 16.19 -10.05 19.25
CA LYS A 510 15.31 -9.76 20.39
C LYS A 510 15.18 -11.02 21.25
N PRO A 511 15.31 -10.91 22.59
CA PRO A 511 15.01 -12.04 23.45
C PRO A 511 13.58 -12.50 23.17
N GLN A 512 13.40 -13.79 22.86
CA GLN A 512 12.07 -14.37 22.83
C GLN A 512 11.56 -14.41 24.25
N VAL A 513 10.56 -13.59 24.57
CA VAL A 513 9.80 -13.74 25.79
C VAL A 513 9.06 -15.07 25.67
N ARG A 514 9.60 -16.12 26.28
CA ARG A 514 8.90 -17.40 26.43
C ARG A 514 7.71 -17.16 27.36
N GLY A 515 6.58 -16.78 26.81
CA GLY A 515 5.30 -16.89 27.49
C GLY A 515 5.07 -18.36 27.80
N ASN A 516 4.89 -18.69 29.09
CA ASN A 516 4.43 -20.00 29.53
C ASN A 516 3.00 -20.25 29.04
N LEU A 517 2.84 -20.54 27.74
CA LEU A 517 1.62 -21.15 27.23
C LEU A 517 1.77 -22.65 27.36
N ARG A 518 1.07 -23.22 28.36
CA ARG A 518 0.83 -24.67 28.47
C ARG A 518 0.28 -25.16 27.13
N ARG A 519 1.09 -25.90 26.38
CA ARG A 519 0.64 -26.66 25.21
C ARG A 519 -0.26 -27.81 25.71
N LEU A 520 -1.50 -27.79 25.24
CA LEU A 520 -2.35 -28.97 25.15
C LEU A 520 -2.31 -29.43 23.68
N GLY A 521 -1.85 -30.68 23.47
CA GLY A 521 -2.09 -31.41 22.22
C GLY A 521 -0.87 -31.65 21.32
N ASN A 522 -0.51 -32.94 21.22
CA ASN A 522 0.52 -33.55 20.38
C ASN A 522 0.34 -33.27 18.87
N SER A 523 1.42 -32.94 18.20
CA SER A 523 1.68 -33.42 16.83
C SER A 523 3.17 -33.29 16.49
N GLU A 524 3.66 -34.28 15.78
CA GLU A 524 5.02 -34.68 15.52
C GLU A 524 5.91 -33.58 14.91
N GLU A 525 7.13 -33.47 15.44
CA GLU A 525 8.22 -32.64 14.93
C GLU A 525 8.84 -33.27 13.69
N SER A 526 8.84 -32.56 12.57
CA SER A 526 9.78 -32.81 11.48
C SER A 526 11.11 -32.16 11.84
N GLN A 527 12.12 -32.99 12.05
CA GLN A 527 13.51 -32.60 12.30
C GLN A 527 14.11 -31.93 11.06
N ALA A 528 14.33 -30.62 11.16
CA ALA A 528 15.31 -29.94 10.31
C ALA A 528 16.68 -30.11 11.00
N THR A 529 17.61 -30.74 10.30
CA THR A 529 18.99 -30.92 10.74
C THR A 529 19.69 -29.58 10.87
N ASP A 530 19.84 -29.13 12.09
CA ASP A 530 20.72 -28.03 12.48
C ASP A 530 22.18 -28.51 12.43
N SER A 531 22.95 -28.01 11.48
CA SER A 531 24.40 -28.08 11.55
C SER A 531 24.89 -27.07 12.62
N VAL A 532 25.24 -27.59 13.78
CA VAL A 532 25.84 -26.82 14.88
C VAL A 532 27.21 -26.32 14.44
N VAL A 533 27.33 -25.03 14.15
CA VAL A 533 28.60 -24.31 14.10
C VAL A 533 28.79 -23.60 15.44
N THR A 534 29.78 -23.98 16.19
CA THR A 534 30.18 -23.36 17.46
C THR A 534 30.66 -21.94 17.18
N ALA A 535 29.83 -20.95 17.48
CA ALA A 535 30.15 -19.53 17.39
C ALA A 535 30.61 -19.03 18.75
N VAL A 536 31.74 -18.34 18.77
CA VAL A 536 32.18 -17.56 19.94
C VAL A 536 31.27 -16.35 20.08
N SER A 537 30.37 -16.36 21.05
CA SER A 537 29.48 -15.26 21.37
C SER A 537 30.17 -14.33 22.39
N GLU A 538 30.38 -13.07 22.02
CA GLU A 538 30.63 -12.02 23.03
C GLU A 538 29.26 -11.63 23.65
N GLU A 539 29.04 -12.03 24.89
CA GLU A 539 27.91 -11.55 25.69
C GLU A 539 28.26 -10.17 26.26
N LYS A 540 27.60 -9.13 25.79
CA LYS A 540 27.63 -7.82 26.44
C LYS A 540 26.46 -7.70 27.39
N LYS A 541 26.73 -7.72 28.69
CA LYS A 541 25.73 -7.44 29.74
C LYS A 541 25.43 -5.95 29.78
N ILE A 542 24.18 -5.58 29.53
CA ILE A 542 23.66 -4.22 29.78
C ILE A 542 22.75 -4.32 31.00
N VAL A 543 23.18 -3.67 32.10
CA VAL A 543 22.40 -3.65 33.35
C VAL A 543 21.35 -2.56 33.25
N SER A 544 20.07 -2.90 33.40
CA SER A 544 18.99 -1.93 33.53
C SER A 544 18.92 -1.39 34.96
N ALA A 545 18.56 -0.12 35.14
CA ALA A 545 18.40 0.50 36.46
C ALA A 545 17.25 -0.09 37.31
N ALA A 546 16.45 -1.00 36.75
CA ALA A 546 15.32 -1.66 37.42
C ALA A 546 15.61 -3.10 37.89
N GLY A 547 16.87 -3.55 37.89
CA GLY A 547 17.26 -4.83 38.47
C GLY A 547 16.83 -6.09 37.71
N GLN A 548 16.27 -5.97 36.51
CA GLN A 548 16.05 -7.11 35.63
C GLN A 548 17.11 -7.11 34.52
N ASP A 549 18.03 -8.06 34.61
CA ASP A 549 19.06 -8.31 33.60
C ASP A 549 18.41 -8.79 32.30
N THR A 550 18.10 -7.87 31.39
CA THR A 550 17.73 -8.26 30.04
C THR A 550 19.01 -8.41 29.24
N VAL A 551 19.45 -9.65 29.04
CA VAL A 551 20.65 -9.96 28.24
C VAL A 551 20.27 -9.89 26.77
N TYR A 552 20.69 -8.83 26.09
CA TYR A 552 20.62 -8.76 24.64
C TYR A 552 21.85 -9.47 24.06
N LYS A 553 21.62 -10.48 23.22
CA LYS A 553 22.71 -11.10 22.46
C LYS A 553 22.96 -10.26 21.21
N VAL A 554 24.05 -9.52 21.20
CA VAL A 554 24.62 -8.97 19.96
C VAL A 554 25.48 -10.07 19.35
N LEU A 555 24.97 -10.71 18.30
CA LEU A 555 25.68 -11.75 17.59
C LEU A 555 26.50 -11.09 16.47
N ALA A 556 27.78 -11.43 16.38
CA ALA A 556 28.54 -11.13 15.16
C ALA A 556 27.84 -11.84 13.97
N THR A 557 27.73 -11.14 12.84
CA THR A 557 27.25 -11.79 11.62
C THR A 557 28.27 -12.80 11.18
N HIS A 558 27.83 -14.03 10.90
CA HIS A 558 28.67 -15.10 10.40
C HIS A 558 28.30 -15.43 8.96
N ASP A 559 29.31 -15.83 8.22
CA ASP A 559 29.10 -16.45 6.92
C ASP A 559 28.13 -17.62 7.04
N THR A 560 27.05 -17.57 6.31
CA THR A 560 26.02 -18.62 6.31
C THR A 560 25.90 -19.20 4.92
N LEU A 561 26.04 -20.53 4.79
CA LEU A 561 25.84 -21.21 3.52
C LEU A 561 24.36 -21.55 3.33
N MET A 562 23.73 -20.97 2.29
CA MET A 562 22.35 -21.25 1.90
C MET A 562 22.30 -21.58 0.41
N TYR A 563 21.68 -22.71 0.05
CA TYR A 563 21.59 -23.16 -1.35
C TYR A 563 22.95 -23.22 -2.07
N GLY A 564 24.04 -23.52 -1.34
CA GLY A 564 25.39 -23.49 -1.88
C GLY A 564 25.96 -22.08 -2.15
N ILE A 565 25.32 -21.03 -1.63
CA ILE A 565 25.76 -19.64 -1.74
C ILE A 565 26.19 -19.16 -0.35
N ASN A 566 27.41 -18.64 -0.25
CA ASN A 566 27.92 -18.05 0.99
C ASN A 566 27.39 -16.61 1.16
N LEU A 567 26.61 -16.39 2.24
CA LEU A 567 26.05 -15.09 2.65
C LEU A 567 26.93 -14.48 3.73
N PRO A 568 27.69 -13.41 3.46
CA PRO A 568 28.74 -12.91 4.37
C PRO A 568 28.21 -12.28 5.66
N PHE A 569 26.91 -11.89 5.69
CA PHE A 569 26.29 -11.27 6.87
C PHE A 569 25.14 -12.13 7.44
N GLY A 570 25.17 -13.44 7.18
CA GLY A 570 24.16 -14.37 7.67
C GLY A 570 22.84 -14.32 6.92
N ASN A 571 21.87 -15.07 7.44
CA ASN A 571 20.54 -15.12 6.86
C ASN A 571 19.69 -13.93 7.32
N TYR A 572 19.17 -13.14 6.38
CA TYR A 572 18.23 -12.06 6.68
C TYR A 572 16.80 -12.57 6.51
N THR A 573 15.96 -12.27 7.50
CA THR A 573 14.53 -12.60 7.52
C THR A 573 13.65 -11.47 6.95
N SER A 574 14.27 -10.38 6.48
CA SER A 574 13.57 -9.23 5.90
C SER A 574 13.27 -9.45 4.42
N SER A 575 12.27 -8.74 3.92
CA SER A 575 12.00 -8.68 2.48
C SER A 575 13.22 -8.15 1.72
N LEU A 576 13.48 -8.66 0.50
CA LEU A 576 14.50 -8.11 -0.39
C LEU A 576 14.30 -6.61 -0.68
N LEU A 577 13.05 -6.15 -0.77
CA LEU A 577 12.80 -4.71 -0.97
C LEU A 577 13.30 -3.85 0.19
N ASP A 578 13.24 -4.35 1.42
CA ASP A 578 13.84 -3.67 2.56
C ASP A 578 15.36 -3.63 2.45
N MET A 579 15.97 -4.71 1.94
CA MET A 579 17.41 -4.76 1.69
C MET A 579 17.83 -3.84 0.53
N TYR A 580 16.97 -3.64 -0.47
CA TYR A 580 17.25 -2.75 -1.61
C TYR A 580 17.07 -1.27 -1.28
N ARG A 581 16.27 -0.93 -0.27
CA ARG A 581 15.93 0.46 0.09
C ARG A 581 17.16 1.38 0.28
N PRO A 582 18.23 1.02 0.98
CA PRO A 582 19.40 1.87 1.10
C PRO A 582 20.02 2.24 -0.25
N PHE A 583 19.84 1.40 -1.25
CA PHE A 583 20.41 1.57 -2.58
C PHE A 583 19.55 2.42 -3.52
N ASN A 584 18.46 2.97 -3.01
CA ASN A 584 17.77 4.08 -3.68
C ASN A 584 18.71 5.31 -3.83
N THR A 585 19.62 5.52 -2.86
CA THR A 585 20.57 6.63 -2.81
C THR A 585 22.02 6.17 -2.86
N ILE A 586 22.40 5.15 -2.13
CA ILE A 586 23.77 4.59 -2.10
C ILE A 586 24.01 3.75 -3.37
N ASN A 587 25.05 4.07 -4.13
CA ASN A 587 25.42 3.29 -5.32
C ASN A 587 26.16 1.99 -4.93
N PRO A 588 25.58 0.81 -5.07
CA PRO A 588 26.21 -0.45 -4.65
C PRO A 588 27.44 -0.82 -5.49
N ASN A 589 27.58 -0.27 -6.70
CA ASN A 589 28.73 -0.52 -7.57
C ASN A 589 30.03 0.11 -7.05
N LEU A 590 29.91 1.16 -6.22
CA LEU A 590 31.06 1.93 -5.71
C LEU A 590 31.30 1.69 -4.22
N SER A 591 30.41 0.96 -3.55
CA SER A 591 30.40 0.81 -2.11
C SER A 591 30.99 -0.55 -1.70
N LYS A 592 31.99 -0.52 -0.82
CA LYS A 592 32.60 -1.70 -0.20
C LYS A 592 32.58 -1.59 1.32
N VAL A 593 32.49 -2.72 2.01
CA VAL A 593 32.63 -2.79 3.46
C VAL A 593 33.64 -3.88 3.80
N GLY A 594 34.82 -3.48 4.25
CA GLY A 594 35.97 -4.38 4.32
C GLY A 594 36.27 -4.94 2.93
N ASP A 595 36.39 -6.26 2.82
CA ASP A 595 36.66 -6.97 1.56
C ASP A 595 35.39 -7.23 0.73
N TYR A 596 34.20 -6.85 1.21
CA TYR A 596 32.93 -7.16 0.58
C TYR A 596 32.45 -6.03 -0.34
N ASP A 597 32.24 -6.37 -1.59
CA ASP A 597 31.53 -5.55 -2.58
C ASP A 597 30.02 -5.67 -2.33
N LEU A 598 29.34 -4.54 -2.05
CA LEU A 598 27.93 -4.53 -1.69
C LEU A 598 27.01 -5.01 -2.83
N LYS A 599 27.37 -4.74 -4.08
CA LYS A 599 26.62 -5.28 -5.22
C LYS A 599 26.65 -6.81 -5.24
N GLY A 600 27.84 -7.40 -5.11
CA GLY A 600 28.03 -8.84 -5.08
C GLY A 600 27.30 -9.48 -3.88
N VAL A 601 27.30 -8.83 -2.75
CA VAL A 601 26.54 -9.26 -1.56
C VAL A 601 25.04 -9.29 -1.87
N LEU A 602 24.47 -8.20 -2.40
CA LEU A 602 23.04 -8.14 -2.76
C LEU A 602 22.65 -9.17 -3.82
N GLN A 603 23.52 -9.40 -4.80
CA GLN A 603 23.31 -10.45 -5.81
C GLN A 603 23.20 -11.84 -5.17
N LYS A 604 24.02 -12.15 -4.17
CA LYS A 604 23.96 -13.43 -3.43
C LYS A 604 22.62 -13.57 -2.71
N TYR A 605 22.16 -12.54 -1.98
CA TYR A 605 20.85 -12.57 -1.31
C TYR A 605 19.69 -12.72 -2.29
N THR A 606 19.75 -12.02 -3.43
CA THR A 606 18.76 -12.14 -4.50
C THR A 606 18.73 -13.56 -5.09
N GLN A 607 19.90 -14.17 -5.30
CA GLN A 607 19.99 -15.56 -5.78
C GLN A 607 19.44 -16.57 -4.78
N VAL A 608 19.73 -16.40 -3.49
CA VAL A 608 19.18 -17.26 -2.41
C VAL A 608 17.67 -17.15 -2.37
N ALA A 609 17.12 -15.92 -2.38
CA ALA A 609 15.68 -15.71 -2.40
C ALA A 609 15.02 -16.40 -3.59
N LYS A 610 15.59 -16.25 -4.79
CA LYS A 610 15.06 -16.88 -6.00
C LYS A 610 15.12 -18.41 -5.94
N ARG A 611 16.22 -19.01 -5.45
CA ARG A 611 16.33 -20.47 -5.29
C ARG A 611 15.31 -21.00 -4.31
N ARG A 612 15.14 -20.31 -3.19
CA ARG A 612 14.10 -20.63 -2.20
C ARG A 612 12.70 -20.59 -2.81
N ASP A 613 12.38 -19.53 -3.56
CA ASP A 613 11.07 -19.37 -4.20
C ASP A 613 10.81 -20.52 -5.20
N ASN A 614 11.83 -20.97 -5.92
CA ASN A 614 11.73 -22.12 -6.82
C ASN A 614 11.52 -23.45 -6.07
N GLU A 615 12.16 -23.65 -4.89
CA GLU A 615 12.01 -24.88 -4.09
C GLU A 615 10.62 -25.00 -3.48
N ILE A 616 10.06 -23.90 -2.99
CA ILE A 616 8.71 -23.90 -2.42
C ILE A 616 7.65 -24.23 -3.50
N GLY A 617 8.09 -24.37 -4.76
CA GLY A 617 7.22 -24.78 -5.85
C GLY A 617 6.10 -23.79 -6.07
N VAL A 618 6.46 -22.52 -6.24
CA VAL A 618 5.52 -21.47 -6.61
C VAL A 618 5.02 -21.71 -8.03
N GLY A 619 4.46 -22.86 -8.23
CA GLY A 619 3.55 -23.41 -9.22
C GLY A 619 3.49 -22.82 -10.63
N THR A 620 4.41 -21.94 -11.00
CA THR A 620 4.53 -21.49 -12.38
C THR A 620 5.69 -22.26 -13.03
N SER A 621 5.43 -22.83 -14.17
CA SER A 621 6.47 -23.32 -15.07
C SER A 621 7.45 -22.22 -15.53
N ASN A 622 7.16 -20.97 -15.17
CA ASN A 622 7.95 -19.80 -15.55
C ASN A 622 8.85 -19.34 -14.40
N SER A 623 10.15 -19.65 -14.50
CA SER A 623 11.19 -19.26 -13.53
C SER A 623 11.42 -17.74 -13.43
N ASP A 624 10.79 -16.94 -14.28
CA ASP A 624 10.88 -15.47 -14.26
C ASP A 624 9.83 -14.81 -13.37
N ILE A 625 8.85 -15.60 -12.84
CA ILE A 625 7.88 -15.16 -11.84
C ILE A 625 8.36 -15.58 -10.46
N TRP A 626 8.80 -14.63 -9.64
CA TRP A 626 9.36 -14.84 -8.32
C TRP A 626 9.25 -13.59 -7.46
N GLY A 627 9.56 -13.69 -6.17
CA GLY A 627 9.57 -12.60 -5.21
C GLY A 627 8.43 -12.69 -4.20
N PHE A 628 8.58 -13.53 -3.14
CA PHE A 628 7.57 -13.64 -2.10
C PHE A 628 7.37 -12.33 -1.35
N TYR A 629 6.11 -12.08 -1.02
CA TYR A 629 5.67 -10.87 -0.33
C TYR A 629 6.30 -10.73 1.06
N GLN A 630 6.32 -11.81 1.83
CA GLN A 630 6.95 -11.85 3.14
C GLN A 630 7.69 -13.17 3.34
N TYR A 631 8.87 -13.09 3.93
CA TYR A 631 9.68 -14.26 4.25
C TYR A 631 9.05 -15.17 5.32
N ARG A 632 8.18 -14.61 6.17
CA ARG A 632 7.55 -15.27 7.32
C ARG A 632 6.06 -15.51 7.15
N ASP A 633 5.52 -15.36 5.96
CA ASP A 633 4.14 -15.76 5.78
C ASP A 633 4.00 -17.22 6.17
N SER A 634 3.10 -17.46 7.11
CA SER A 634 2.77 -18.77 7.63
C SER A 634 2.66 -19.79 6.50
N VAL A 635 3.15 -20.97 6.75
CA VAL A 635 3.04 -22.14 5.88
C VAL A 635 1.73 -22.12 5.10
N GLY A 636 1.81 -21.89 3.77
CA GLY A 636 0.64 -21.97 2.88
C GLY A 636 0.29 -20.73 2.06
N THR A 637 0.93 -19.58 2.24
CA THR A 637 0.70 -18.44 1.35
C THR A 637 1.75 -18.37 0.25
N PHE A 638 1.29 -18.20 -1.00
CA PHE A 638 2.14 -18.13 -2.21
C PHE A 638 2.07 -16.75 -2.85
N ARG A 639 2.13 -15.71 -2.00
CA ARG A 639 2.01 -14.32 -2.40
C ARG A 639 3.32 -13.81 -2.98
N ILE A 640 3.31 -13.49 -4.27
CA ILE A 640 4.41 -12.78 -4.91
C ILE A 640 4.21 -11.28 -4.82
N ASN A 641 5.30 -10.54 -4.65
CA ASN A 641 5.36 -9.09 -4.78
C ASN A 641 6.10 -8.72 -6.07
N PRO A 642 5.44 -8.20 -7.10
CA PRO A 642 6.07 -7.87 -8.38
C PRO A 642 7.24 -6.90 -8.25
N ALA A 643 7.17 -5.99 -7.26
CA ALA A 643 8.21 -5.00 -7.04
C ALA A 643 9.57 -5.63 -6.69
N ILE A 644 9.62 -6.83 -6.09
CA ILE A 644 10.88 -7.49 -5.72
C ILE A 644 11.68 -7.85 -6.98
N ALA A 645 11.06 -8.60 -7.90
CA ALA A 645 11.72 -9.07 -9.10
C ALA A 645 12.10 -7.92 -10.04
N ILE A 646 11.24 -6.94 -10.18
CA ILE A 646 11.45 -5.79 -11.08
C ILE A 646 12.51 -4.83 -10.50
N SER A 647 12.44 -4.51 -9.21
CA SER A 647 13.42 -3.61 -8.57
C SER A 647 14.83 -4.19 -8.51
N SER A 648 15.02 -5.51 -8.70
CA SER A 648 16.35 -6.11 -8.77
C SER A 648 17.12 -5.80 -10.06
N MET A 649 16.57 -4.97 -10.95
CA MET A 649 17.16 -4.60 -12.24
C MET A 649 18.57 -4.00 -12.12
N PHE A 650 18.85 -3.26 -11.06
CA PHE A 650 20.17 -2.69 -10.80
C PHE A 650 21.25 -3.75 -10.45
N LEU A 651 20.83 -4.98 -10.13
CA LEU A 651 21.72 -6.12 -9.83
C LEU A 651 21.86 -7.09 -10.99
N ASP A 652 20.76 -7.36 -11.71
CA ASP A 652 20.69 -8.29 -12.84
C ASP A 652 19.62 -7.80 -13.83
N GLU A 653 20.05 -6.91 -14.72
CA GLU A 653 19.16 -6.23 -15.66
C GLU A 653 18.41 -7.22 -16.57
N ALA A 654 19.13 -8.17 -17.18
CA ALA A 654 18.55 -9.10 -18.15
C ALA A 654 17.44 -9.98 -17.52
N ARG A 655 17.66 -10.45 -16.30
CA ARG A 655 16.69 -11.27 -15.58
C ARG A 655 15.49 -10.47 -15.13
N SER A 656 15.70 -9.26 -14.59
CA SER A 656 14.61 -8.40 -14.12
C SER A 656 13.72 -7.92 -15.28
N LYS A 657 14.29 -7.70 -16.46
CA LYS A 657 13.51 -7.44 -17.68
C LYS A 657 12.61 -8.62 -18.05
N ARG A 658 13.12 -9.86 -18.03
CA ARG A 658 12.27 -11.04 -18.26
C ARG A 658 11.15 -11.15 -17.20
N SER A 659 11.48 -10.92 -15.93
CA SER A 659 10.47 -10.91 -14.86
C SER A 659 9.41 -9.81 -15.06
N LEU A 660 9.82 -8.61 -15.47
CA LEU A 660 8.90 -7.53 -15.79
C LEU A 660 7.94 -7.94 -16.92
N HIS A 661 8.47 -8.47 -18.02
CA HIS A 661 7.66 -8.94 -19.15
C HIS A 661 6.71 -10.08 -18.75
N ALA A 662 7.20 -11.05 -17.97
CA ALA A 662 6.38 -12.17 -17.51
C ALA A 662 5.22 -11.69 -16.62
N LEU A 663 5.51 -10.85 -15.61
CA LEU A 663 4.50 -10.32 -14.70
C LEU A 663 3.48 -9.41 -15.41
N TYR A 664 3.95 -8.54 -16.30
CA TYR A 664 3.09 -7.62 -17.04
C TYR A 664 2.20 -8.35 -18.05
N ASN A 665 2.76 -9.30 -18.82
CA ASN A 665 1.99 -9.99 -19.87
C ASN A 665 1.00 -11.03 -19.31
N GLN A 666 1.34 -11.70 -18.20
CA GLN A 666 0.46 -12.72 -17.61
C GLN A 666 -0.57 -12.13 -16.66
N PHE A 667 -0.21 -11.10 -15.88
CA PHE A 667 -1.05 -10.60 -14.80
C PHE A 667 -1.36 -9.11 -14.90
N GLY A 668 -0.91 -8.41 -15.95
CA GLY A 668 -1.07 -6.96 -16.08
C GLY A 668 -2.52 -6.51 -16.12
N GLU A 669 -3.45 -7.35 -16.58
CA GLU A 669 -4.88 -7.05 -16.63
C GLU A 669 -5.45 -6.66 -15.25
N PHE A 670 -5.02 -7.33 -14.18
CA PHE A 670 -5.56 -7.17 -12.82
C PHE A 670 -4.51 -6.78 -11.77
N LEU A 671 -3.23 -7.06 -12.02
CA LEU A 671 -2.16 -6.76 -11.08
C LEU A 671 -1.54 -5.38 -11.29
N PHE A 672 -1.59 -4.84 -12.52
CA PHE A 672 -1.05 -3.52 -12.87
C PHE A 672 -2.18 -2.51 -13.09
N THR A 673 -2.05 -1.33 -12.47
CA THR A 673 -3.09 -0.32 -12.43
C THR A 673 -2.51 1.10 -12.62
N GLU A 674 -3.36 2.12 -12.57
CA GLU A 674 -3.00 3.54 -12.61
C GLU A 674 -1.98 3.98 -11.54
N TYR A 675 -1.79 3.17 -10.49
CA TYR A 675 -0.84 3.39 -9.40
C TYR A 675 0.31 2.39 -9.38
N GLY A 676 0.56 1.72 -10.50
CA GLY A 676 1.57 0.68 -10.63
C GLY A 676 1.07 -0.70 -10.17
N PHE A 677 2.00 -1.55 -9.81
CA PHE A 677 1.67 -2.88 -9.34
C PHE A 677 1.02 -2.85 -7.95
N ARG A 678 -0.01 -3.67 -7.77
CA ARG A 678 -0.59 -3.98 -6.47
C ARG A 678 0.43 -4.66 -5.57
N ALA A 679 0.17 -4.68 -4.26
CA ALA A 679 1.15 -5.15 -3.27
C ALA A 679 1.57 -6.61 -3.48
N TRP A 680 0.63 -7.48 -3.81
CA TRP A 680 0.89 -8.92 -4.00
C TRP A 680 -0.23 -9.62 -4.77
N MET A 681 0.08 -10.80 -5.29
CA MET A 681 -0.85 -11.79 -5.81
C MET A 681 -0.50 -13.17 -5.24
N ASP A 682 -1.50 -13.93 -4.80
CA ASP A 682 -1.33 -15.32 -4.37
C ASP A 682 -1.53 -16.24 -5.58
N LEU A 683 -0.47 -16.95 -5.97
CA LEU A 683 -0.46 -17.79 -7.18
C LEU A 683 -1.23 -19.12 -7.07
N ARG A 684 -1.71 -19.48 -5.86
CA ARG A 684 -2.51 -20.70 -5.67
C ARG A 684 -4.00 -20.41 -5.66
N THR A 685 -4.37 -19.28 -5.08
CA THR A 685 -5.79 -18.92 -4.87
C THR A 685 -6.25 -17.86 -5.86
N ASP A 686 -5.33 -17.33 -6.69
CA ASP A 686 -5.55 -16.20 -7.57
C ASP A 686 -6.06 -14.95 -6.83
N ASP A 687 -5.89 -14.89 -5.49
CA ASP A 687 -6.21 -13.69 -4.72
C ASP A 687 -5.21 -12.58 -5.03
N VAL A 688 -5.72 -11.38 -5.24
CA VAL A 688 -4.92 -10.19 -5.58
C VAL A 688 -5.18 -9.11 -4.54
N SER A 689 -4.11 -8.50 -4.05
CA SER A 689 -4.19 -7.37 -3.12
C SER A 689 -4.92 -6.19 -3.75
N ASP A 690 -5.78 -5.53 -3.00
CA ASP A 690 -6.31 -4.20 -3.34
C ASP A 690 -5.43 -3.07 -2.80
N GLU A 691 -4.35 -3.40 -2.09
CA GLU A 691 -3.44 -2.47 -1.47
C GLU A 691 -2.32 -2.02 -2.42
N TYR A 692 -1.89 -0.77 -2.20
CA TYR A 692 -0.68 -0.19 -2.78
C TYR A 692 0.23 0.26 -1.65
N ILE A 693 1.47 -0.21 -1.67
CA ILE A 693 2.47 0.10 -0.66
C ILE A 693 3.41 1.17 -1.22
N ALA A 694 3.56 2.27 -0.50
CA ALA A 694 4.38 3.40 -0.93
C ALA A 694 5.83 3.00 -1.21
N SER A 695 6.45 2.18 -0.35
CA SER A 695 7.83 1.70 -0.56
C SER A 695 7.99 0.86 -1.81
N ASN A 696 6.98 0.06 -2.22
CA ASN A 696 7.03 -0.71 -3.45
C ASN A 696 7.09 0.24 -4.67
N GLN A 697 6.22 1.24 -4.70
CA GLN A 697 6.16 2.21 -5.79
C GLN A 697 7.42 3.08 -5.84
N ALA A 698 7.95 3.49 -4.69
CA ALA A 698 9.20 4.24 -4.60
C ALA A 698 10.38 3.41 -5.14
N ASN A 699 10.56 2.17 -4.68
CA ASN A 699 11.64 1.31 -5.14
C ASN A 699 11.54 1.03 -6.66
N LEU A 700 10.33 0.76 -7.18
CA LEU A 700 10.12 0.56 -8.61
C LEU A 700 10.57 1.78 -9.42
N SER A 701 10.10 2.98 -9.08
CA SER A 701 10.46 4.18 -9.85
C SER A 701 11.94 4.54 -9.74
N ILE A 702 12.52 4.47 -8.53
CA ILE A 702 13.88 4.92 -8.25
C ILE A 702 14.92 3.92 -8.74
N LEU A 703 14.76 2.61 -8.42
CA LEU A 703 15.76 1.61 -8.79
C LEU A 703 15.75 1.30 -10.28
N LEU A 704 14.60 1.40 -10.96
CA LEU A 704 14.54 1.37 -12.42
C LEU A 704 15.29 2.55 -13.02
N GLU A 705 15.11 3.77 -12.50
CA GLU A 705 15.83 4.93 -13.00
C GLU A 705 17.34 4.84 -12.73
N ASN A 706 17.70 4.37 -11.54
CA ASN A 706 19.11 4.16 -11.21
C ASN A 706 19.78 3.10 -12.11
N ALA A 707 19.06 2.03 -12.45
CA ALA A 707 19.56 1.03 -13.39
C ALA A 707 19.74 1.58 -14.80
N ARG A 708 18.86 2.51 -15.25
CA ARG A 708 18.86 3.10 -16.58
C ARG A 708 19.88 4.24 -16.72
N THR A 709 19.92 5.16 -15.78
CA THR A 709 20.68 6.41 -15.87
C THR A 709 21.60 6.70 -14.71
N GLY A 710 21.35 6.07 -13.54
CA GLY A 710 22.03 6.39 -12.29
C GLY A 710 21.66 7.75 -11.70
N LEU A 711 20.50 8.31 -12.04
CA LEU A 711 20.12 9.68 -11.70
C LEU A 711 20.26 9.98 -10.22
N ILE A 712 19.57 9.21 -9.36
CA ILE A 712 19.57 9.49 -7.91
C ILE A 712 20.96 9.21 -7.30
N TRP A 713 21.65 8.18 -7.76
CA TRP A 713 23.03 7.88 -7.33
C TRP A 713 23.99 9.04 -7.65
N LYS A 714 23.91 9.58 -8.86
CA LYS A 714 24.77 10.73 -9.29
C LYS A 714 24.50 11.96 -8.43
N LEU A 715 23.22 12.27 -8.18
CA LEU A 715 22.86 13.40 -7.32
C LEU A 715 23.33 13.21 -5.89
N TYR A 716 23.14 12.01 -5.32
CA TYR A 716 23.56 11.71 -3.96
C TYR A 716 25.08 11.79 -3.79
N GLN A 717 25.83 11.21 -4.73
CA GLN A 717 27.30 11.26 -4.75
C GLN A 717 27.86 12.67 -4.99
N ALA A 718 27.09 13.56 -5.61
CA ALA A 718 27.49 14.96 -5.82
C ALA A 718 27.31 15.84 -4.57
N ILE A 719 26.71 15.34 -3.48
CA ILE A 719 26.56 16.05 -2.21
C ILE A 719 27.91 16.14 -1.52
N PRO A 720 28.45 17.36 -1.24
CA PRO A 720 29.81 17.51 -0.69
C PRO A 720 30.05 16.74 0.62
N GLU A 721 29.05 16.74 1.52
CA GLU A 721 29.14 16.03 2.80
C GLU A 721 29.22 14.51 2.61
N ILE A 722 28.48 13.97 1.63
CA ILE A 722 28.50 12.55 1.28
C ILE A 722 29.85 12.18 0.64
N GLN A 723 30.35 12.98 -0.30
CA GLN A 723 31.67 12.77 -0.90
C GLN A 723 32.77 12.68 0.16
N SER A 724 32.75 13.60 1.13
CA SER A 724 33.68 13.58 2.24
C SER A 724 33.53 12.32 3.10
N ALA A 725 32.30 11.86 3.36
CA ALA A 725 32.06 10.64 4.12
C ALA A 725 32.54 9.39 3.35
N GLU A 726 32.21 9.26 2.06
CA GLU A 726 32.64 8.15 1.21
C GLU A 726 34.17 8.05 1.13
N GLN A 727 34.88 9.18 0.99
CA GLN A 727 36.32 9.19 1.00
C GLN A 727 36.92 8.70 2.33
N ARG A 728 36.29 9.01 3.47
CA ARG A 728 36.72 8.55 4.80
C ARG A 728 36.38 7.08 5.04
N ILE A 729 35.25 6.60 4.57
CA ILE A 729 34.78 5.22 4.79
C ILE A 729 35.52 4.25 3.87
N PHE A 730 35.55 4.59 2.56
CA PHE A 730 36.02 3.65 1.54
C PHE A 730 37.49 3.85 1.16
N LYS A 731 38.26 4.62 1.93
CA LYS A 731 39.68 4.96 1.69
C LYS A 731 40.27 4.22 0.48
N LYS A 732 40.34 4.92 -0.64
CA LYS A 732 41.04 4.44 -1.82
C LYS A 732 42.54 4.58 -1.63
#